data_7a7693e3b741fcb0db70161253ed9967
#
_entry.id   7a7693e3b741fcb0db70161253ed9967
#
_cell.length_a   1.000
_cell.length_b   1.000
_cell.length_c   1.000
_cell.angle_alpha   90.00
_cell.angle_beta   90.00
_cell.angle_gamma   90.00
#
_symmetry.space_group_name_H-M   'P 1'
#
loop_
_entity.id
_entity.type
_entity.pdbx_description
1 polymer ?
#
loop_
_entity_poly.entity_id
_entity_poly.type
_entity_poly.pdbx_seq_one_letter_code
_entity_poly.pdbx_strand_id
1 'polypeptide(L)'
;MIGETVSHYRVVGKLGHGGMGVVYLAEDTHLARKVAIKFSTAPPENEAYRTRFLREARAASALNHPHIARIYDYGETPSGQPFIVMELVEGEDLFQLLRRGGIPVPQTVRIIEEVAEALEEAHRCGIIHRDIKPSNIVVNERGEVKVLDFGLAKLWREPAAANQGEASVESSQTAAGTVLGTPAYMSPEQAREAPLAPRSDLFALGSVLYECLAGRPAFRGANAVEILAEVLHVDPQPPSYYNPRVPPALDRVAAKALAKDAEARYQTAREMLADLRAARATTQRDTEETILLPAAPSPPSRTGAAWKTLQNLTTPLRRSRAAAAVALAVLMAAVAGSWWALSDGSYQAPPEAFHWYQQGVAALRDGTYYKASQALELAVKRDPQFAMAHARLAEASLELDLTDRAREEMLRAAPPGASPRLARAERSYLQAMELTLTGDFTGAAAIYHDLVARTPTVERADAYLDLGRAYERAEKTREAMEAYLEATRRQSENPAAWLRLATLYGRQMDQAKASQAFDRAERIYRSLSNMEGVTEVLYQRAVLANRLGNGADARALLTKALDVSTLIGSVSQQIVALLALSTADNRSGDLAQSQTDAAKAIELARSNGLENLTTRGLVDLGNAYFLKGDADEARKYFTQSLEYARRFRSGRNEARALLSLGSLAMRYGQVDEGMQSVEQALDWYRRGGYQKETAQALILLARAQRQKGDYAGALQSFGQQLQIGRKLGDQSQVALAQQGSGTVLVAQGRLPEALPCYREAYEAARQSGEQQNAEYDLLDSAEIYWRLGRYADARQALGEVGPSASRAVLALADQIRAAMALSQRQFAAAAETSRRVLAQNGLDIEVTAAARSTLGAAQLASGARREGLAAAGEAAQLAAKSGTGLLTADTGLAHAEALLAAGDARAALDAALAAGRWFAGAGNQESEWRSWLVAARAENLLGDSAKSRGDAEKASGLLASLEQKWDADNYKTYTSRPDIQDLRRQLASLAVVR
;
A
#
# COMPACT_ATOMS: atom_id res chain seq x y z
N MET A 1 -0.71 52.26 5.91
CA MET A 1 -1.64 52.63 4.83
C MET A 1 -2.85 53.46 5.30
N ILE A 2 -3.45 53.23 6.49
CA ILE A 2 -4.51 54.14 6.97
C ILE A 2 -3.94 55.51 7.24
N GLY A 3 -4.54 56.58 6.67
CA GLY A 3 -4.09 57.98 6.72
C GLY A 3 -3.15 58.36 5.57
N GLU A 4 -2.67 57.42 4.76
CA GLU A 4 -1.82 57.71 3.59
C GLU A 4 -2.67 58.05 2.38
N THR A 5 -2.10 58.79 1.46
CA THR A 5 -2.71 59.14 0.17
C THR A 5 -2.02 58.40 -0.95
N VAL A 6 -2.76 57.58 -1.69
CA VAL A 6 -2.29 56.86 -2.86
C VAL A 6 -2.90 57.50 -4.11
N SER A 7 -2.08 58.08 -4.94
CA SER A 7 -2.52 58.99 -6.02
C SER A 7 -3.35 60.15 -5.41
N HIS A 8 -4.62 60.23 -5.71
CA HIS A 8 -5.55 61.21 -5.12
C HIS A 8 -6.61 60.53 -4.19
N TYR A 9 -6.35 59.32 -3.75
CA TYR A 9 -7.25 58.57 -2.89
C TYR A 9 -6.68 58.55 -1.44
N ARG A 10 -7.37 59.14 -0.49
CA ARG A 10 -6.97 59.15 0.93
C ARG A 10 -7.56 57.92 1.61
N VAL A 11 -6.70 57.01 2.11
CA VAL A 11 -7.13 55.78 2.80
C VAL A 11 -7.70 56.13 4.19
N VAL A 12 -8.96 55.80 4.41
CA VAL A 12 -9.71 56.17 5.61
C VAL A 12 -9.82 55.02 6.62
N GLY A 13 -9.94 53.78 6.13
CA GLY A 13 -10.13 52.61 6.97
C GLY A 13 -9.94 51.30 6.21
N LYS A 14 -9.86 50.17 6.93
CA LYS A 14 -9.77 48.83 6.32
C LYS A 14 -11.19 48.23 6.21
N LEU A 15 -11.59 47.81 5.01
CA LEU A 15 -12.86 47.14 4.75
C LEU A 15 -12.77 45.61 4.89
N GLY A 16 -11.65 45.00 4.42
CA GLY A 16 -11.51 43.57 4.44
C GLY A 16 -10.09 43.10 4.14
N HIS A 17 -9.84 41.81 4.40
CA HIS A 17 -8.61 41.14 4.04
C HIS A 17 -9.00 39.76 3.49
N GLY A 18 -8.50 39.42 2.32
CA GLY A 18 -8.72 38.12 1.68
C GLY A 18 -7.47 37.60 1.01
N GLY A 19 -7.51 36.36 0.51
CA GLY A 19 -6.37 35.72 -0.16
C GLY A 19 -5.85 36.47 -1.39
N MET A 20 -6.61 37.43 -1.92
CA MET A 20 -6.28 38.21 -3.14
C MET A 20 -5.83 39.63 -2.83
N GLY A 21 -5.77 40.06 -1.59
CA GLY A 21 -5.37 41.40 -1.26
C GLY A 21 -6.07 41.98 -0.04
N VAL A 22 -5.72 43.24 0.29
CA VAL A 22 -6.34 44.01 1.36
C VAL A 22 -7.17 45.09 0.72
N VAL A 23 -8.44 45.20 1.14
CA VAL A 23 -9.38 46.21 0.65
C VAL A 23 -9.51 47.29 1.71
N TYR A 24 -9.33 48.54 1.31
CA TYR A 24 -9.46 49.73 2.18
C TYR A 24 -10.61 50.60 1.68
N LEU A 25 -11.27 51.26 2.63
CA LEU A 25 -12.12 52.41 2.40
C LEU A 25 -11.22 53.61 2.13
N ALA A 26 -11.43 54.29 1.06
CA ALA A 26 -10.73 55.55 0.76
C ALA A 26 -11.71 56.62 0.28
N GLU A 27 -11.23 57.87 0.31
CA GLU A 27 -11.93 59.05 -0.16
C GLU A 27 -11.19 59.57 -1.39
N ASP A 28 -11.91 59.62 -2.51
CA ASP A 28 -11.48 60.26 -3.74
C ASP A 28 -11.47 61.79 -3.51
N THR A 29 -10.30 62.40 -3.36
CA THR A 29 -10.17 63.79 -2.99
C THR A 29 -10.51 64.73 -4.16
N HIS A 30 -10.55 64.23 -5.40
CA HIS A 30 -10.96 65.00 -6.60
C HIS A 30 -12.48 65.06 -6.78
N LEU A 31 -13.19 63.93 -6.49
CA LEU A 31 -14.63 63.83 -6.70
C LEU A 31 -15.43 63.80 -5.41
N ALA A 32 -14.79 63.95 -4.26
CA ALA A 32 -15.39 64.00 -2.92
C ALA A 32 -16.39 62.83 -2.67
N ARG A 33 -15.99 61.58 -3.08
CA ARG A 33 -16.77 60.38 -2.89
C ARG A 33 -15.98 59.27 -2.21
N LYS A 34 -16.67 58.36 -1.55
CA LYS A 34 -16.07 57.18 -0.94
C LYS A 34 -15.89 56.11 -2.04
N VAL A 35 -14.77 55.41 -1.97
CA VAL A 35 -14.38 54.34 -2.90
C VAL A 35 -13.76 53.17 -2.11
N ALA A 36 -13.76 52.00 -2.70
CA ALA A 36 -12.96 50.84 -2.22
C ALA A 36 -11.66 50.75 -3.01
N ILE A 37 -10.51 50.65 -2.30
CA ILE A 37 -9.20 50.43 -2.93
C ILE A 37 -8.71 49.06 -2.53
N LYS A 38 -8.41 48.22 -3.53
CA LYS A 38 -7.85 46.87 -3.34
C LYS A 38 -6.38 46.88 -3.75
N PHE A 39 -5.49 46.52 -2.81
CA PHE A 39 -4.06 46.37 -3.03
C PHE A 39 -3.72 44.90 -3.26
N SER A 40 -2.88 44.62 -4.24
CA SER A 40 -2.34 43.28 -4.47
C SER A 40 -1.38 42.89 -3.33
N THR A 41 -1.35 41.60 -2.96
CA THR A 41 -0.38 41.06 -1.99
C THR A 41 0.88 40.50 -2.69
N ALA A 42 0.95 40.52 -4.03
CA ALA A 42 2.13 40.03 -4.75
C ALA A 42 3.34 40.98 -4.55
N PRO A 43 4.58 40.40 -4.50
CA PRO A 43 5.80 41.21 -4.41
C PRO A 43 5.93 42.22 -5.56
N PRO A 44 6.38 43.47 -5.29
CA PRO A 44 6.50 44.51 -6.27
C PRO A 44 7.48 44.19 -7.44
N GLU A 45 8.40 43.28 -7.23
CA GLU A 45 9.47 42.91 -8.17
C GLU A 45 9.00 42.03 -9.34
N ASN A 46 7.78 41.46 -9.28
CA ASN A 46 7.24 40.60 -10.32
C ASN A 46 6.61 41.43 -11.46
N GLU A 47 7.43 41.83 -12.42
CA GLU A 47 7.00 42.67 -13.55
C GLU A 47 5.98 41.99 -14.48
N ALA A 48 6.11 40.68 -14.68
CA ALA A 48 5.16 39.90 -15.48
C ALA A 48 3.77 39.84 -14.82
N TYR A 49 3.69 39.73 -13.49
CA TYR A 49 2.48 39.82 -12.72
C TYR A 49 1.83 41.21 -12.81
N ARG A 50 2.60 42.29 -12.63
CA ARG A 50 2.15 43.67 -12.70
C ARG A 50 1.50 43.97 -14.04
N THR A 51 2.20 43.66 -15.12
CA THR A 51 1.72 43.92 -16.51
C THR A 51 0.39 43.17 -16.77
N ARG A 52 0.27 41.93 -16.27
CA ARG A 52 -0.93 41.12 -16.41
C ARG A 52 -2.09 41.67 -15.58
N PHE A 53 -1.82 42.09 -14.34
CA PHE A 53 -2.80 42.67 -13.42
C PHE A 53 -3.41 43.95 -14.02
N LEU A 54 -2.62 44.86 -14.52
CA LEU A 54 -3.08 46.10 -15.13
C LEU A 54 -3.88 45.83 -16.41
N ARG A 55 -3.50 44.82 -17.19
CA ARG A 55 -4.24 44.42 -18.38
C ARG A 55 -5.63 43.89 -18.06
N GLU A 56 -5.76 43.05 -17.03
CA GLU A 56 -7.05 42.51 -16.63
C GLU A 56 -7.91 43.56 -15.93
N ALA A 57 -7.33 44.42 -15.10
CA ALA A 57 -8.01 45.58 -14.53
C ALA A 57 -8.59 46.49 -15.62
N ARG A 58 -7.80 46.74 -16.68
CA ARG A 58 -8.26 47.52 -17.85
C ARG A 58 -9.42 46.85 -18.59
N ALA A 59 -9.39 45.53 -18.76
CA ALA A 59 -10.46 44.80 -19.40
C ALA A 59 -11.76 44.85 -18.56
N ALA A 60 -11.64 44.62 -17.25
CA ALA A 60 -12.77 44.67 -16.33
C ALA A 60 -13.36 46.09 -16.15
N SER A 61 -12.56 47.15 -16.31
CA SER A 61 -13.04 48.56 -16.24
C SER A 61 -13.97 48.93 -17.41
N ALA A 62 -14.00 48.14 -18.48
CA ALA A 62 -14.95 48.34 -19.60
C ALA A 62 -16.37 47.88 -19.30
N LEU A 63 -16.57 47.07 -18.23
CA LEU A 63 -17.87 46.58 -17.84
C LEU A 63 -18.73 47.70 -17.19
N ASN A 64 -19.93 47.89 -17.74
CA ASN A 64 -20.89 48.87 -17.24
C ASN A 64 -22.27 48.25 -17.16
N HIS A 65 -22.64 47.73 -16.03
CA HIS A 65 -23.91 47.06 -15.78
C HIS A 65 -24.44 47.37 -14.38
N PRO A 66 -25.79 47.50 -14.16
CA PRO A 66 -26.33 47.83 -12.84
C PRO A 66 -25.94 46.82 -11.76
N HIS A 67 -25.75 45.53 -12.10
CA HIS A 67 -25.41 44.45 -11.19
C HIS A 67 -23.91 44.10 -11.16
N ILE A 68 -23.03 44.97 -11.72
CA ILE A 68 -21.57 44.83 -11.64
C ILE A 68 -20.99 46.01 -10.87
N ALA A 69 -20.09 45.75 -9.90
CA ALA A 69 -19.37 46.82 -9.25
C ALA A 69 -18.35 47.48 -10.22
N ARG A 70 -18.47 48.80 -10.40
CA ARG A 70 -17.64 49.56 -11.35
C ARG A 70 -16.19 49.67 -10.89
N ILE A 71 -15.23 49.50 -11.79
CA ILE A 71 -13.84 49.88 -11.58
C ILE A 71 -13.70 51.34 -12.04
N TYR A 72 -13.26 52.18 -11.12
CA TYR A 72 -13.10 53.59 -11.38
C TYR A 72 -11.70 53.97 -11.85
N ASP A 73 -10.69 53.30 -11.33
CA ASP A 73 -9.29 53.58 -11.60
C ASP A 73 -8.43 52.33 -11.25
N TYR A 74 -7.21 52.31 -11.79
CA TYR A 74 -6.19 51.32 -11.45
C TYR A 74 -4.79 51.93 -11.66
N GLY A 75 -3.83 51.51 -10.87
CA GLY A 75 -2.46 52.04 -10.93
C GLY A 75 -1.47 51.31 -10.06
N GLU A 76 -0.34 51.95 -9.84
CA GLU A 76 0.71 51.48 -8.96
C GLU A 76 1.07 52.51 -7.92
N THR A 77 1.41 52.06 -6.74
CA THR A 77 1.98 52.94 -5.69
C THR A 77 3.43 53.35 -6.09
N PRO A 78 4.01 54.38 -5.44
CA PRO A 78 5.43 54.73 -5.64
C PRO A 78 6.38 53.56 -5.34
N SER A 79 5.96 52.58 -4.55
CA SER A 79 6.72 51.37 -4.27
C SER A 79 6.50 50.24 -5.27
N GLY A 80 5.74 50.46 -6.36
CA GLY A 80 5.47 49.46 -7.40
C GLY A 80 4.36 48.48 -7.07
N GLN A 81 3.61 48.66 -5.99
CA GLN A 81 2.48 47.79 -5.62
C GLN A 81 1.23 48.15 -6.44
N PRO A 82 0.65 47.18 -7.19
CA PRO A 82 -0.55 47.44 -7.99
C PRO A 82 -1.80 47.62 -7.10
N PHE A 83 -2.70 48.52 -7.51
CA PHE A 83 -3.99 48.74 -6.87
C PHE A 83 -5.12 48.93 -7.89
N ILE A 84 -6.35 48.66 -7.45
CA ILE A 84 -7.59 48.92 -8.17
C ILE A 84 -8.53 49.74 -7.29
N VAL A 85 -9.12 50.77 -7.85
CA VAL A 85 -10.15 51.60 -7.22
C VAL A 85 -11.52 51.24 -7.80
N MET A 86 -12.43 50.87 -6.94
CA MET A 86 -13.74 50.38 -7.35
C MET A 86 -14.90 51.04 -6.55
N GLU A 87 -16.08 50.86 -7.04
CA GLU A 87 -17.32 51.26 -6.39
C GLU A 87 -17.37 50.70 -4.96
N LEU A 88 -17.62 51.56 -3.99
CA LEU A 88 -17.96 51.14 -2.64
C LEU A 88 -19.42 50.66 -2.66
N VAL A 89 -19.64 49.36 -2.60
CA VAL A 89 -20.95 48.75 -2.58
C VAL A 89 -21.43 48.64 -1.15
N GLU A 90 -22.54 49.32 -0.81
CA GLU A 90 -23.21 49.23 0.48
C GLU A 90 -24.18 48.07 0.48
N GLY A 91 -24.15 47.20 1.52
CA GLY A 91 -24.98 46.02 1.65
C GLY A 91 -24.30 44.88 2.35
N GLU A 92 -24.91 43.74 2.35
CA GLU A 92 -24.42 42.51 2.97
C GLU A 92 -24.05 41.48 1.88
N ASP A 93 -22.92 40.77 2.02
CA ASP A 93 -22.64 39.70 1.10
C ASP A 93 -23.57 38.49 1.29
N LEU A 94 -23.80 37.77 0.24
CA LEU A 94 -24.74 36.66 0.20
C LEU A 94 -24.32 35.52 1.18
N PHE A 95 -23.03 35.38 1.49
CA PHE A 95 -22.54 34.42 2.48
C PHE A 95 -23.02 34.74 3.88
N GLN A 96 -23.00 36.03 4.28
CA GLN A 96 -23.53 36.49 5.56
C GLN A 96 -25.04 36.31 5.65
N LEU A 97 -25.76 36.63 4.56
CA LEU A 97 -27.22 36.42 4.49
C LEU A 97 -27.61 34.94 4.64
N LEU A 98 -26.87 34.02 4.03
CA LEU A 98 -27.07 32.56 4.17
C LEU A 98 -26.83 32.07 5.61
N ARG A 99 -25.88 32.65 6.31
CA ARG A 99 -25.59 32.29 7.71
C ARG A 99 -26.63 32.76 8.72
N ARG A 100 -27.44 33.79 8.39
CA ARG A 100 -28.46 34.34 9.30
C ARG A 100 -29.78 33.60 9.34
N GLY A 101 -30.01 32.61 8.46
CA GLY A 101 -31.25 31.83 8.54
C GLY A 101 -31.89 31.46 7.20
N GLY A 102 -31.14 31.58 6.10
CA GLY A 102 -31.62 31.26 4.75
C GLY A 102 -32.36 32.40 4.06
N ILE A 103 -32.52 32.27 2.74
CA ILE A 103 -33.14 33.26 1.87
C ILE A 103 -34.43 32.66 1.31
N PRO A 104 -35.57 33.39 1.33
CA PRO A 104 -36.81 32.88 0.73
C PRO A 104 -36.65 32.54 -0.76
N VAL A 105 -37.28 31.44 -1.21
CA VAL A 105 -37.13 30.95 -2.59
C VAL A 105 -37.40 32.04 -3.64
N PRO A 106 -38.45 32.89 -3.54
CA PRO A 106 -38.66 33.96 -4.53
C PRO A 106 -37.55 35.01 -4.55
N GLN A 107 -36.98 35.32 -3.40
CA GLN A 107 -35.83 36.25 -3.29
C GLN A 107 -34.56 35.61 -3.86
N THR A 108 -34.33 34.32 -3.59
CA THR A 108 -33.24 33.55 -4.19
C THR A 108 -33.29 33.62 -5.71
N VAL A 109 -34.42 33.32 -6.31
CA VAL A 109 -34.55 33.35 -7.76
C VAL A 109 -34.23 34.73 -8.32
N ARG A 110 -34.73 35.80 -7.69
CA ARG A 110 -34.42 37.16 -8.11
C ARG A 110 -32.93 37.50 -8.04
N ILE A 111 -32.26 37.13 -6.95
CA ILE A 111 -30.82 37.37 -6.78
C ILE A 111 -30.03 36.65 -7.89
N ILE A 112 -30.37 35.38 -8.16
CA ILE A 112 -29.66 34.60 -9.17
C ILE A 112 -29.98 35.12 -10.61
N GLU A 113 -31.19 35.61 -10.88
CA GLU A 113 -31.50 36.28 -12.14
C GLU A 113 -30.60 37.51 -12.35
N GLU A 114 -30.48 38.40 -11.35
CA GLU A 114 -29.66 39.63 -11.43
C GLU A 114 -28.15 39.31 -11.57
N VAL A 115 -27.67 38.24 -10.93
CA VAL A 115 -26.27 37.76 -11.14
C VAL A 115 -26.09 37.18 -12.55
N ALA A 116 -27.07 36.43 -13.07
CA ALA A 116 -27.01 35.86 -14.41
C ALA A 116 -27.03 36.96 -15.50
N GLU A 117 -27.76 38.06 -15.28
CA GLU A 117 -27.74 39.27 -16.15
C GLU A 117 -26.33 39.92 -16.14
N ALA A 118 -25.70 40.04 -14.96
CA ALA A 118 -24.31 40.52 -14.85
C ALA A 118 -23.31 39.63 -15.64
N LEU A 119 -23.48 38.30 -15.53
CA LEU A 119 -22.64 37.35 -16.25
C LEU A 119 -22.89 37.39 -17.77
N GLU A 120 -24.13 37.59 -18.21
CA GLU A 120 -24.45 37.72 -19.64
C GLU A 120 -23.68 38.90 -20.26
N GLU A 121 -23.67 40.07 -19.61
CA GLU A 121 -22.95 41.26 -20.07
C GLU A 121 -21.42 41.02 -20.08
N ALA A 122 -20.87 40.41 -19.01
CA ALA A 122 -19.44 40.12 -18.94
C ALA A 122 -19.00 39.15 -20.04
N HIS A 123 -19.77 38.08 -20.26
CA HIS A 123 -19.49 37.06 -21.29
C HIS A 123 -19.60 37.66 -22.70
N ARG A 124 -20.53 38.58 -22.91
CA ARG A 124 -20.67 39.33 -24.20
C ARG A 124 -19.41 40.17 -24.47
N CYS A 125 -18.79 40.70 -23.43
CA CYS A 125 -17.50 41.42 -23.51
C CYS A 125 -16.29 40.53 -23.54
N GLY A 126 -16.45 39.19 -23.56
CA GLY A 126 -15.34 38.21 -23.57
C GLY A 126 -14.67 38.05 -22.21
N ILE A 127 -15.30 38.47 -21.14
CA ILE A 127 -14.77 38.38 -19.74
C ILE A 127 -15.46 37.26 -18.99
N ILE A 128 -14.67 36.34 -18.46
CA ILE A 128 -15.11 35.25 -17.57
C ILE A 128 -14.75 35.66 -16.15
N HIS A 129 -15.70 35.49 -15.21
CA HIS A 129 -15.53 35.91 -13.81
C HIS A 129 -14.55 35.02 -13.03
N ARG A 130 -14.68 33.69 -13.16
CA ARG A 130 -13.79 32.64 -12.61
C ARG A 130 -13.84 32.44 -11.10
N ASP A 131 -14.51 33.27 -10.32
CA ASP A 131 -14.61 33.18 -8.86
C ASP A 131 -16.02 33.60 -8.36
N ILE A 132 -17.07 33.10 -9.00
CA ILE A 132 -18.45 33.30 -8.54
C ILE A 132 -18.68 32.49 -7.27
N LYS A 133 -19.02 33.20 -6.19
CA LYS A 133 -19.31 32.63 -4.87
C LYS A 133 -20.13 33.62 -4.03
N PRO A 134 -20.77 33.17 -2.95
CA PRO A 134 -21.63 34.05 -2.13
C PRO A 134 -20.95 35.31 -1.59
N SER A 135 -19.67 35.23 -1.21
CA SER A 135 -18.93 36.40 -0.70
C SER A 135 -18.58 37.45 -1.75
N ASN A 136 -18.73 37.13 -3.04
CA ASN A 136 -18.51 38.09 -4.14
C ASN A 136 -19.84 38.66 -4.70
N ILE A 137 -20.97 38.38 -4.01
CA ILE A 137 -22.30 38.87 -4.38
C ILE A 137 -22.84 39.65 -3.21
N VAL A 138 -23.02 40.94 -3.36
CA VAL A 138 -23.54 41.86 -2.32
C VAL A 138 -24.99 42.21 -2.64
N VAL A 139 -25.84 42.18 -1.62
CA VAL A 139 -27.26 42.56 -1.70
C VAL A 139 -27.46 43.77 -0.78
N ASN A 140 -27.96 44.86 -1.33
CA ASN A 140 -28.23 46.08 -0.53
C ASN A 140 -29.59 46.00 0.19
N GLU A 141 -29.89 46.96 1.03
CA GLU A 141 -31.15 47.04 1.80
C GLU A 141 -32.40 47.09 0.90
N ARG A 142 -32.27 47.50 -0.38
CA ARG A 142 -33.36 47.52 -1.36
C ARG A 142 -33.54 46.19 -2.07
N GLY A 143 -32.65 45.23 -1.79
CA GLY A 143 -32.61 43.93 -2.45
C GLY A 143 -31.96 43.93 -3.84
N GLU A 144 -31.26 45.00 -4.23
CA GLU A 144 -30.49 45.07 -5.50
C GLU A 144 -29.16 44.38 -5.33
N VAL A 145 -28.74 43.65 -6.35
CA VAL A 145 -27.49 42.83 -6.33
C VAL A 145 -26.32 43.52 -7.06
N LYS A 146 -25.18 43.42 -6.51
CA LYS A 146 -23.91 43.78 -7.13
C LYS A 146 -22.89 42.62 -7.03
N VAL A 147 -22.33 42.24 -8.17
CA VAL A 147 -21.24 41.27 -8.31
C VAL A 147 -19.91 41.98 -8.26
N LEU A 148 -19.00 41.49 -7.41
CA LEU A 148 -17.67 42.06 -7.16
C LEU A 148 -16.59 41.24 -7.88
N ASP A 149 -15.41 41.83 -8.11
CA ASP A 149 -14.14 41.18 -8.46
C ASP A 149 -14.11 40.39 -9.79
N PHE A 150 -14.64 40.92 -10.88
CA PHE A 150 -14.59 40.32 -12.23
C PHE A 150 -13.17 40.14 -12.75
N GLY A 151 -12.83 38.91 -13.14
CA GLY A 151 -11.65 38.55 -13.94
C GLY A 151 -10.29 38.57 -13.20
N LEU A 152 -10.21 39.04 -11.97
CA LEU A 152 -8.95 39.22 -11.24
C LEU A 152 -8.34 37.91 -10.70
N ALA A 153 -9.05 36.80 -10.76
CA ALA A 153 -8.65 35.51 -10.19
C ALA A 153 -7.58 34.76 -11.01
N LYS A 154 -7.39 35.09 -12.30
CA LYS A 154 -6.41 34.40 -13.16
C LYS A 154 -4.94 34.70 -12.81
N LEU A 155 -4.70 35.77 -12.12
CA LEU A 155 -3.34 36.26 -11.81
C LEU A 155 -2.57 35.36 -10.81
N TRP A 156 -3.26 34.46 -10.12
CA TRP A 156 -2.70 33.67 -9.02
C TRP A 156 -2.38 32.23 -9.37
N ARG A 157 -2.71 31.73 -10.58
CA ARG A 157 -2.70 30.29 -10.89
C ARG A 157 -1.82 29.82 -12.05
N GLU A 158 -1.15 30.68 -12.79
CA GLU A 158 -0.21 30.21 -13.84
C GLU A 158 1.21 30.13 -13.29
N PRO A 159 1.84 28.92 -13.24
CA PRO A 159 3.29 28.81 -13.10
C PRO A 159 3.94 29.50 -14.28
N ALA A 160 5.03 30.23 -14.06
CA ALA A 160 5.84 30.79 -15.12
C ALA A 160 6.21 29.70 -16.14
N ALA A 161 5.76 29.85 -17.38
CA ALA A 161 6.15 28.98 -18.48
C ALA A 161 7.66 28.94 -18.62
N ALA A 162 8.19 27.76 -18.61
CA ALA A 162 9.49 27.26 -19.01
C ALA A 162 10.43 28.32 -19.65
N ASN A 163 11.47 28.67 -18.89
CA ASN A 163 12.80 28.89 -19.45
C ASN A 163 13.82 28.19 -18.56
N GLN A 164 14.65 27.36 -19.19
CA GLN A 164 15.68 26.51 -18.65
C GLN A 164 16.71 27.32 -17.83
N GLY A 165 17.11 26.77 -16.68
CA GLY A 165 18.31 27.22 -15.99
C GLY A 165 18.05 27.37 -14.48
N GLU A 166 18.63 26.46 -13.76
CA GLU A 166 19.04 26.50 -12.36
C GLU A 166 18.55 27.69 -11.50
N ALA A 167 17.61 27.44 -10.58
CA ALA A 167 17.48 28.22 -9.35
C ALA A 167 16.68 27.47 -8.29
N SER A 168 17.39 27.10 -7.24
CA SER A 168 17.03 27.07 -5.83
C SER A 168 15.54 26.90 -5.47
N VAL A 169 15.23 25.72 -4.98
CA VAL A 169 14.06 25.41 -4.13
C VAL A 169 14.28 26.06 -2.75
N GLU A 170 13.93 27.32 -2.63
CA GLU A 170 13.68 27.97 -1.33
C GLU A 170 12.61 29.05 -1.50
N SER A 171 11.56 28.92 -0.70
CA SER A 171 10.44 29.86 -0.47
C SER A 171 9.10 29.54 -1.15
N SER A 172 8.39 28.57 -0.60
CA SER A 172 6.93 28.64 -0.45
C SER A 172 6.44 27.86 0.78
N GLN A 173 7.00 28.17 1.94
CA GLN A 173 6.32 27.96 3.21
C GLN A 173 5.33 29.10 3.40
N THR A 174 4.09 28.95 2.89
CA THR A 174 2.96 29.67 3.43
C THR A 174 2.39 28.86 4.57
N ALA A 175 2.27 29.52 5.72
CA ALA A 175 1.79 29.01 6.98
C ALA A 175 0.57 28.09 6.83
N ALA A 176 0.55 27.03 7.60
CA ALA A 176 -0.52 26.05 7.71
C ALA A 176 -1.91 26.70 7.75
N GLY A 177 -2.80 26.32 6.83
CA GLY A 177 -4.25 26.42 7.03
C GLY A 177 -5.03 27.38 6.13
N THR A 178 -4.49 28.00 5.08
CA THR A 178 -5.29 28.87 4.21
C THR A 178 -5.31 28.32 2.78
N VAL A 179 -6.33 27.51 2.46
CA VAL A 179 -6.68 27.17 1.07
C VAL A 179 -7.19 28.44 0.40
N LEU A 180 -6.48 28.91 -0.61
CA LEU A 180 -6.83 30.10 -1.40
C LEU A 180 -8.04 29.78 -2.29
N GLY A 181 -9.22 30.27 -1.96
CA GLY A 181 -10.50 30.08 -2.65
C GLY A 181 -11.36 28.97 -2.02
N THR A 182 -12.69 29.16 -2.07
CA THR A 182 -13.65 28.17 -1.52
C THR A 182 -13.92 27.13 -2.62
N PRO A 183 -13.39 25.91 -2.56
CA PRO A 183 -13.43 24.95 -3.66
C PRO A 183 -14.86 24.47 -4.01
N ALA A 184 -15.83 24.69 -3.13
CA ALA A 184 -17.22 24.25 -3.30
C ALA A 184 -17.98 24.89 -4.50
N TYR A 185 -17.47 26.00 -5.06
CA TYR A 185 -18.07 26.70 -6.19
C TYR A 185 -17.24 26.60 -7.47
N MET A 186 -16.09 25.92 -7.44
CA MET A 186 -15.26 25.70 -8.63
C MET A 186 -15.99 24.81 -9.64
N SER A 187 -15.84 25.10 -10.92
CA SER A 187 -16.31 24.20 -11.97
C SER A 187 -15.37 22.98 -12.14
N PRO A 188 -15.85 21.85 -12.69
CA PRO A 188 -15.00 20.68 -12.96
C PRO A 188 -13.77 20.99 -13.81
N GLU A 189 -13.88 21.89 -14.78
CA GLU A 189 -12.76 22.34 -15.61
C GLU A 189 -11.76 23.19 -14.83
N GLN A 190 -12.21 24.01 -13.88
CA GLN A 190 -11.30 24.71 -12.95
C GLN A 190 -10.53 23.74 -12.05
N ALA A 191 -11.23 22.72 -11.56
CA ALA A 191 -10.64 21.69 -10.73
C ALA A 191 -9.61 20.83 -11.49
N ARG A 192 -9.77 20.68 -12.83
CA ARG A 192 -8.84 19.95 -13.72
C ARG A 192 -7.76 20.83 -14.35
N GLU A 193 -7.75 22.14 -14.05
CA GLU A 193 -6.87 23.13 -14.70
C GLU A 193 -7.03 23.17 -16.24
N ALA A 194 -8.22 22.82 -16.72
CA ALA A 194 -8.56 22.84 -18.13
C ALA A 194 -8.95 24.27 -18.62
N PRO A 195 -8.96 24.53 -19.95
CA PRO A 195 -9.40 25.83 -20.48
C PRO A 195 -10.80 26.21 -20.01
N LEU A 196 -10.95 27.45 -19.53
CA LEU A 196 -12.19 27.96 -18.99
C LEU A 196 -13.04 28.60 -20.07
N ALA A 197 -14.35 28.46 -19.95
CA ALA A 197 -15.35 29.02 -20.84
C ALA A 197 -16.47 29.71 -20.02
N PRO A 198 -17.35 30.54 -20.62
CA PRO A 198 -18.50 31.14 -19.94
C PRO A 198 -19.32 30.17 -19.09
N ARG A 199 -19.49 28.93 -19.53
CA ARG A 199 -20.18 27.85 -18.82
C ARG A 199 -19.53 27.42 -17.49
N SER A 200 -18.26 27.80 -17.24
CA SER A 200 -17.61 27.61 -15.95
C SER A 200 -18.22 28.52 -14.87
N ASP A 201 -18.54 29.78 -15.21
CA ASP A 201 -19.22 30.70 -14.31
C ASP A 201 -20.67 30.27 -14.05
N LEU A 202 -21.34 29.65 -15.06
CA LEU A 202 -22.73 29.15 -14.93
C LEU A 202 -22.80 27.92 -13.99
N PHE A 203 -21.77 27.09 -13.95
CA PHE A 203 -21.64 26.04 -12.95
C PHE A 203 -21.48 26.63 -11.54
N ALA A 204 -20.62 27.63 -11.37
CA ALA A 204 -20.42 28.32 -10.11
C ALA A 204 -21.70 29.00 -9.63
N LEU A 205 -22.45 29.67 -10.53
CA LEU A 205 -23.77 30.25 -10.24
C LEU A 205 -24.80 29.19 -9.87
N GLY A 206 -24.74 28.01 -10.51
CA GLY A 206 -25.55 26.83 -10.15
C GLY A 206 -25.29 26.35 -8.74
N SER A 207 -24.01 26.38 -8.31
CA SER A 207 -23.60 26.03 -6.94
C SER A 207 -24.12 27.04 -5.91
N VAL A 208 -24.10 28.34 -6.24
CA VAL A 208 -24.70 29.41 -5.41
C VAL A 208 -26.22 29.26 -5.33
N LEU A 209 -26.90 29.05 -6.46
CA LEU A 209 -28.36 28.78 -6.50
C LEU A 209 -28.71 27.59 -5.59
N TYR A 210 -27.98 26.48 -5.75
CA TYR A 210 -28.23 25.30 -4.94
C TYR A 210 -28.13 25.59 -3.45
N GLU A 211 -27.08 26.27 -3.02
CA GLU A 211 -26.87 26.60 -1.61
C GLU A 211 -27.96 27.50 -1.06
N CYS A 212 -28.38 28.51 -1.82
CA CYS A 212 -29.49 29.39 -1.44
C CYS A 212 -30.83 28.64 -1.30
N LEU A 213 -31.07 27.65 -2.14
CA LEU A 213 -32.30 26.85 -2.12
C LEU A 213 -32.28 25.76 -1.04
N ALA A 214 -31.17 25.01 -0.95
CA ALA A 214 -31.03 23.88 -0.06
C ALA A 214 -30.60 24.24 1.36
N GLY A 215 -30.11 25.47 1.58
CA GLY A 215 -29.54 25.95 2.85
C GLY A 215 -28.16 25.32 3.17
N ARG A 216 -27.52 24.69 2.18
CA ARG A 216 -26.24 24.01 2.28
C ARG A 216 -25.53 23.95 0.93
N PRO A 217 -24.17 23.97 0.89
CA PRO A 217 -23.43 23.84 -0.36
C PRO A 217 -23.78 22.57 -1.13
N ALA A 218 -23.73 22.65 -2.47
CA ALA A 218 -23.95 21.51 -3.37
C ALA A 218 -22.90 20.43 -3.19
N PHE A 219 -21.65 20.83 -2.98
CA PHE A 219 -20.49 19.96 -2.82
C PHE A 219 -19.85 20.21 -1.45
N ARG A 220 -19.59 19.14 -0.71
CA ARG A 220 -19.12 19.18 0.67
C ARG A 220 -18.02 18.18 0.91
N GLY A 221 -17.12 18.49 1.82
CA GLY A 221 -16.05 17.58 2.22
C GLY A 221 -15.37 18.12 3.46
N ALA A 222 -14.62 17.28 4.18
CA ALA A 222 -13.88 17.68 5.35
C ALA A 222 -12.65 18.57 4.99
N ASN A 223 -12.23 18.55 3.71
CA ASN A 223 -11.12 19.35 3.21
C ASN A 223 -11.36 19.76 1.75
N ALA A 224 -10.51 20.65 1.23
CA ALA A 224 -10.63 21.19 -0.12
C ALA A 224 -10.58 20.10 -1.21
N VAL A 225 -9.83 19.04 -1.01
CA VAL A 225 -9.67 17.95 -1.99
C VAL A 225 -10.93 17.11 -2.10
N GLU A 226 -11.56 16.81 -0.98
CA GLU A 226 -12.86 16.11 -0.96
C GLU A 226 -13.93 16.93 -1.66
N ILE A 227 -13.96 18.24 -1.42
CA ILE A 227 -14.88 19.14 -2.12
C ILE A 227 -14.62 19.13 -3.63
N LEU A 228 -13.35 19.19 -4.07
CA LEU A 228 -13.00 19.12 -5.49
C LEU A 228 -13.35 17.76 -6.10
N ALA A 229 -13.20 16.67 -5.36
CA ALA A 229 -13.61 15.34 -5.82
C ALA A 229 -15.12 15.25 -6.00
N GLU A 230 -15.92 15.83 -5.09
CA GLU A 230 -17.38 15.94 -5.28
C GLU A 230 -17.73 16.81 -6.48
N VAL A 231 -17.07 17.96 -6.66
CA VAL A 231 -17.24 18.82 -7.83
C VAL A 231 -17.00 18.05 -9.14
N LEU A 232 -16.02 17.17 -9.15
CA LEU A 232 -15.64 16.41 -10.35
C LEU A 232 -16.55 15.22 -10.65
N HIS A 233 -17.14 14.58 -9.63
CA HIS A 233 -17.67 13.23 -9.78
C HIS A 233 -19.06 13.00 -9.17
N VAL A 234 -19.56 13.87 -8.30
CA VAL A 234 -20.82 13.64 -7.58
C VAL A 234 -21.93 14.57 -8.07
N ASP A 235 -23.05 14.00 -8.48
CA ASP A 235 -24.27 14.77 -8.74
C ASP A 235 -24.99 15.00 -7.41
N PRO A 236 -25.24 16.26 -7.01
CA PRO A 236 -25.86 16.54 -5.74
C PRO A 236 -27.36 16.15 -5.75
N GLN A 237 -27.89 15.78 -4.59
CA GLN A 237 -29.34 15.58 -4.43
C GLN A 237 -30.11 16.87 -4.79
N PRO A 238 -31.32 16.79 -5.34
CA PRO A 238 -32.04 17.98 -5.69
C PRO A 238 -32.29 18.88 -4.46
N PRO A 239 -32.27 20.21 -4.61
CA PRO A 239 -32.52 21.13 -3.51
C PRO A 239 -33.83 20.87 -2.73
N SER A 240 -34.91 20.41 -3.42
CA SER A 240 -36.16 20.03 -2.78
C SER A 240 -36.05 18.88 -1.78
N TYR A 241 -35.04 18.02 -1.90
CA TYR A 241 -34.77 16.97 -0.92
C TYR A 241 -34.46 17.53 0.47
N TYR A 242 -33.78 18.68 0.55
CA TYR A 242 -33.44 19.35 1.81
C TYR A 242 -34.43 20.43 2.20
N ASN A 243 -35.06 21.07 1.24
CA ASN A 243 -36.06 22.13 1.43
C ASN A 243 -37.33 21.86 0.58
N PRO A 244 -38.35 21.22 1.17
CA PRO A 244 -39.61 20.86 0.46
C PRO A 244 -40.41 22.06 -0.13
N ARG A 245 -39.97 23.30 0.20
CA ARG A 245 -40.56 24.51 -0.38
C ARG A 245 -39.99 24.86 -1.76
N VAL A 246 -38.98 24.15 -2.23
CA VAL A 246 -38.38 24.37 -3.55
C VAL A 246 -39.22 23.69 -4.62
N PRO A 247 -39.69 24.42 -5.61
CA PRO A 247 -40.45 23.86 -6.72
C PRO A 247 -39.58 22.92 -7.58
N PRO A 248 -40.13 21.83 -8.14
CA PRO A 248 -39.37 20.89 -9.01
C PRO A 248 -38.76 21.56 -10.26
N ALA A 249 -39.28 22.68 -10.69
CA ALA A 249 -38.70 23.47 -11.77
C ALA A 249 -37.30 24.01 -11.42
N LEU A 250 -37.08 24.43 -10.17
CA LEU A 250 -35.76 24.92 -9.69
C LEU A 250 -34.76 23.76 -9.46
N ASP A 251 -35.25 22.56 -9.12
CA ASP A 251 -34.37 21.37 -9.07
C ASP A 251 -33.77 21.08 -10.44
N ARG A 252 -34.57 21.21 -11.51
CA ARG A 252 -34.10 21.01 -12.90
C ARG A 252 -33.07 22.06 -13.31
N VAL A 253 -33.32 23.34 -12.93
CA VAL A 253 -32.36 24.43 -13.21
C VAL A 253 -31.02 24.15 -12.51
N ALA A 254 -31.08 23.83 -11.22
CA ALA A 254 -29.87 23.50 -10.46
C ALA A 254 -29.13 22.28 -11.04
N ALA A 255 -29.84 21.20 -11.34
CA ALA A 255 -29.26 19.98 -11.91
C ALA A 255 -28.58 20.24 -13.27
N LYS A 256 -29.24 21.01 -14.19
CA LYS A 256 -28.65 21.37 -15.47
C LYS A 256 -27.43 22.26 -15.34
N ALA A 257 -27.45 23.24 -14.44
CA ALA A 257 -26.27 24.10 -14.17
C ALA A 257 -25.10 23.32 -13.60
N LEU A 258 -25.34 22.30 -12.74
CA LEU A 258 -24.35 21.49 -12.05
C LEU A 258 -23.93 20.22 -12.80
N ALA A 259 -24.37 20.01 -14.04
CA ALA A 259 -23.95 18.88 -14.85
C ALA A 259 -22.42 18.84 -14.99
N LYS A 260 -21.80 17.65 -14.87
CA LYS A 260 -20.33 17.49 -14.91
C LYS A 260 -19.77 17.67 -16.32
N ASP A 261 -20.53 17.21 -17.31
CA ASP A 261 -20.21 17.50 -18.70
C ASP A 261 -20.58 18.94 -19.04
N ALA A 262 -19.60 19.71 -19.48
CA ALA A 262 -19.76 21.10 -19.83
C ALA A 262 -20.74 21.31 -21.00
N GLU A 263 -20.86 20.34 -21.92
CA GLU A 263 -21.80 20.39 -23.04
C GLU A 263 -23.26 20.13 -22.61
N ALA A 264 -23.47 19.45 -21.50
CA ALA A 264 -24.79 19.20 -20.92
C ALA A 264 -25.34 20.37 -20.09
N ARG A 265 -24.51 21.39 -19.81
CA ARG A 265 -24.88 22.59 -19.05
C ARG A 265 -25.55 23.64 -19.88
N TYR A 266 -25.96 24.74 -19.22
CA TYR A 266 -26.28 25.98 -19.91
C TYR A 266 -25.06 26.48 -20.69
N GLN A 267 -25.23 26.78 -21.97
CA GLN A 267 -24.16 27.30 -22.82
C GLN A 267 -24.00 28.82 -22.70
N THR A 268 -25.10 29.52 -22.37
CA THR A 268 -25.11 30.96 -22.14
C THR A 268 -25.88 31.33 -20.89
N ALA A 269 -25.58 32.47 -20.28
CA ALA A 269 -26.32 33.00 -19.15
C ALA A 269 -27.80 33.30 -19.53
N ARG A 270 -28.02 33.68 -20.76
CA ARG A 270 -29.40 33.91 -21.33
C ARG A 270 -30.26 32.65 -21.26
N GLU A 271 -29.73 31.48 -21.56
CA GLU A 271 -30.47 30.21 -21.44
C GLU A 271 -30.87 29.96 -19.96
N MET A 272 -29.93 30.15 -19.01
CA MET A 272 -30.23 29.99 -17.60
C MET A 272 -31.27 30.98 -17.10
N LEU A 273 -31.17 32.25 -17.53
CA LEU A 273 -32.17 33.28 -17.24
C LEU A 273 -33.56 32.91 -17.71
N ALA A 274 -33.67 32.35 -18.89
CA ALA A 274 -34.99 31.94 -19.45
C ALA A 274 -35.64 30.86 -18.58
N ASP A 275 -34.87 29.84 -18.15
CA ASP A 275 -35.38 28.76 -17.31
C ASP A 275 -35.68 29.24 -15.88
N LEU A 276 -34.89 30.16 -15.30
CA LEU A 276 -35.18 30.79 -14.00
C LEU A 276 -36.46 31.59 -14.03
N ARG A 277 -36.68 32.42 -15.06
CA ARG A 277 -37.91 33.21 -15.24
C ARG A 277 -39.15 32.32 -15.43
N ALA A 278 -39.01 31.23 -16.20
CA ALA A 278 -40.07 30.23 -16.37
C ALA A 278 -40.43 29.55 -15.02
N ALA A 279 -39.40 29.16 -14.25
CA ALA A 279 -39.61 28.56 -12.93
C ALA A 279 -40.28 29.52 -11.95
N ARG A 280 -39.96 30.82 -11.99
CA ARG A 280 -40.59 31.85 -11.17
C ARG A 280 -42.06 32.04 -11.54
N ALA A 281 -42.39 32.08 -12.83
CA ALA A 281 -43.78 32.22 -13.31
C ALA A 281 -44.66 31.04 -12.89
N THR A 282 -44.13 29.81 -12.85
CA THR A 282 -44.85 28.62 -12.39
C THR A 282 -45.10 28.69 -10.87
N THR A 283 -44.13 29.13 -10.09
CA THR A 283 -44.25 29.26 -8.62
C THR A 283 -45.28 30.30 -8.23
N GLN A 284 -45.48 31.37 -9.00
CA GLN A 284 -46.52 32.38 -8.77
C GLN A 284 -47.93 31.86 -9.06
N ARG A 285 -48.11 31.03 -10.11
CA ARG A 285 -49.41 30.41 -10.43
C ARG A 285 -49.87 29.42 -9.38
N ASP A 286 -48.95 28.57 -8.89
CA ASP A 286 -49.29 27.58 -7.85
C ASP A 286 -49.66 28.26 -6.51
N THR A 287 -49.16 29.46 -6.24
CA THR A 287 -49.52 30.25 -5.05
C THR A 287 -50.93 30.90 -5.19
N GLU A 288 -51.33 31.28 -6.38
CA GLU A 288 -52.69 31.84 -6.65
C GLU A 288 -53.75 30.74 -6.67
N GLU A 289 -53.50 29.52 -7.16
CA GLU A 289 -54.41 28.38 -7.14
C GLU A 289 -54.64 27.80 -5.72
N THR A 290 -53.70 27.93 -4.80
CA THR A 290 -53.81 27.41 -3.42
C THR A 290 -54.77 28.25 -2.53
N ILE A 291 -55.23 29.42 -2.99
CA ILE A 291 -56.16 30.29 -2.24
C ILE A 291 -57.63 29.91 -2.43
N LEU A 292 -57.95 28.99 -3.35
CA LEU A 292 -59.33 28.67 -3.76
C LEU A 292 -59.83 27.25 -3.43
N LEU A 293 -59.21 26.51 -2.51
CA LEU A 293 -59.73 25.21 -2.09
C LEU A 293 -60.34 25.30 -0.67
N PRO A 294 -61.57 24.82 -0.45
CA PRO A 294 -62.24 24.85 0.87
C PRO A 294 -61.59 23.83 1.80
N ALA A 295 -61.48 24.22 3.08
CA ALA A 295 -60.89 23.45 4.16
C ALA A 295 -61.51 22.03 4.27
N ALA A 296 -60.64 20.99 4.18
CA ALA A 296 -61.06 19.62 4.45
C ALA A 296 -61.34 19.44 5.95
N PRO A 297 -62.34 18.63 6.31
CA PRO A 297 -62.74 18.46 7.71
C PRO A 297 -61.69 17.67 8.49
N SER A 298 -61.40 18.14 9.68
CA SER A 298 -60.46 17.53 10.67
C SER A 298 -60.87 16.08 11.00
N PRO A 299 -59.93 15.14 11.14
CA PRO A 299 -60.24 13.78 11.55
C PRO A 299 -60.71 13.74 12.99
N PRO A 300 -61.63 12.83 13.36
CA PRO A 300 -62.22 12.79 14.69
C PRO A 300 -61.15 12.28 15.71
N SER A 301 -61.06 12.98 16.84
CA SER A 301 -60.22 12.66 17.96
C SER A 301 -60.61 11.33 18.62
N ARG A 302 -59.74 10.32 18.50
CA ARG A 302 -59.90 9.00 19.15
C ARG A 302 -59.31 9.03 20.56
N THR A 303 -59.71 9.92 21.41
CA THR A 303 -59.26 9.93 22.82
C THR A 303 -60.34 9.67 23.85
N GLY A 304 -61.58 9.32 23.46
CA GLY A 304 -62.68 9.11 24.36
C GLY A 304 -62.86 7.75 24.98
N ALA A 305 -62.22 6.66 24.45
CA ALA A 305 -62.44 5.29 24.90
C ALA A 305 -61.45 4.82 26.00
N ALA A 306 -60.23 5.27 26.00
CA ALA A 306 -59.22 4.88 26.98
C ALA A 306 -59.45 5.50 28.38
N TRP A 307 -60.02 6.70 28.44
CA TRP A 307 -60.32 7.39 29.73
C TRP A 307 -61.44 6.76 30.54
N LYS A 308 -62.47 6.19 29.89
CA LYS A 308 -63.59 5.51 30.60
C LYS A 308 -63.18 4.17 31.23
N THR A 309 -62.18 3.47 30.63
CA THR A 309 -61.67 2.20 31.20
C THR A 309 -60.78 2.44 32.42
N LEU A 310 -60.04 3.56 32.44
CA LEU A 310 -59.23 3.95 33.62
C LEU A 310 -60.06 4.46 34.79
N GLN A 311 -61.18 5.10 34.53
CA GLN A 311 -62.12 5.55 35.60
C GLN A 311 -62.78 4.38 36.35
N ASN A 312 -62.99 3.21 35.69
CA ASN A 312 -63.59 2.03 36.32
C ASN A 312 -62.60 1.17 37.15
N LEU A 313 -61.28 1.39 36.99
CA LEU A 313 -60.28 0.66 37.75
C LEU A 313 -59.83 1.41 39.02
N THR A 314 -60.23 2.68 39.22
CA THR A 314 -59.79 3.51 40.35
C THR A 314 -60.84 3.59 41.47
N THR A 315 -62.02 2.99 41.33
CA THR A 315 -63.10 3.13 42.33
C THR A 315 -62.91 2.39 43.66
N PRO A 316 -62.12 1.37 43.83
CA PRO A 316 -61.84 0.76 45.14
C PRO A 316 -60.70 1.43 45.96
N LEU A 317 -59.86 2.25 45.34
CA LEU A 317 -58.66 2.84 45.98
C LEU A 317 -58.93 4.18 46.73
N ARG A 318 -60.15 4.69 46.66
CA ARG A 318 -60.51 5.99 47.33
C ARG A 318 -60.79 5.89 48.84
N ARG A 319 -60.71 4.66 49.44
CA ARG A 319 -61.04 4.49 50.87
C ARG A 319 -59.84 4.46 51.82
N SER A 320 -58.59 4.51 51.34
CA SER A 320 -57.42 4.63 52.25
C SER A 320 -56.28 5.41 51.51
N ARG A 321 -56.01 6.59 52.02
CA ARG A 321 -54.87 7.41 51.53
C ARG A 321 -53.53 6.68 51.71
N ALA A 322 -53.43 5.78 52.67
CA ALA A 322 -52.22 4.98 52.89
C ALA A 322 -52.04 3.89 51.82
N ALA A 323 -53.10 3.22 51.36
CA ALA A 323 -53.02 2.22 50.29
C ALA A 323 -52.70 2.82 48.93
N ALA A 324 -53.21 4.01 48.64
CA ALA A 324 -52.85 4.76 47.42
C ALA A 324 -51.39 5.25 47.43
N ALA A 325 -50.87 5.67 48.56
CA ALA A 325 -49.47 6.06 48.72
C ALA A 325 -48.51 4.86 48.60
N VAL A 326 -48.89 3.69 49.13
CA VAL A 326 -48.13 2.46 49.00
C VAL A 326 -48.17 1.93 47.54
N ALA A 327 -49.33 1.99 46.88
CA ALA A 327 -49.43 1.58 45.50
C ALA A 327 -48.61 2.51 44.54
N LEU A 328 -48.62 3.81 44.82
CA LEU A 328 -47.80 4.78 44.07
C LEU A 328 -46.31 4.60 44.37
N ALA A 329 -45.93 4.31 45.62
CA ALA A 329 -44.52 4.03 45.94
C ALA A 329 -44.04 2.71 45.33
N VAL A 330 -44.87 1.66 45.29
CA VAL A 330 -44.57 0.40 44.61
C VAL A 330 -44.48 0.61 43.09
N LEU A 331 -45.40 1.40 42.52
CA LEU A 331 -45.33 1.71 41.09
C LEU A 331 -44.10 2.56 40.74
N MET A 332 -43.74 3.57 41.57
CA MET A 332 -42.55 4.35 41.40
C MET A 332 -41.29 3.49 41.61
N ALA A 333 -41.26 2.61 42.58
CA ALA A 333 -40.17 1.68 42.78
C ALA A 333 -40.04 0.66 41.61
N ALA A 334 -41.18 0.19 41.08
CA ALA A 334 -41.20 -0.68 39.88
C ALA A 334 -40.77 0.07 38.62
N VAL A 335 -41.19 1.32 38.43
CA VAL A 335 -40.74 2.20 37.33
C VAL A 335 -39.29 2.55 37.50
N ALA A 336 -38.83 2.91 38.69
CA ALA A 336 -37.43 3.23 38.99
C ALA A 336 -36.56 1.96 38.87
N GLY A 337 -37.05 0.81 39.35
CA GLY A 337 -36.37 -0.49 39.17
C GLY A 337 -36.34 -0.97 37.73
N SER A 338 -37.43 -0.77 36.98
CA SER A 338 -37.44 -1.05 35.53
C SER A 338 -36.57 -0.07 34.74
N TRP A 339 -36.57 1.21 35.13
CA TRP A 339 -35.68 2.22 34.55
C TRP A 339 -34.21 1.97 34.91
N TRP A 340 -33.94 1.52 36.15
CA TRP A 340 -32.60 1.10 36.59
C TRP A 340 -32.15 -0.21 35.95
N ALA A 341 -33.06 -1.17 35.73
CA ALA A 341 -32.79 -2.43 35.06
C ALA A 341 -32.72 -2.28 33.51
N LEU A 342 -33.38 -1.27 32.95
CA LEU A 342 -33.35 -0.91 31.52
C LEU A 342 -32.30 0.14 31.20
N SER A 343 -31.84 0.92 32.17
CA SER A 343 -30.62 1.73 32.00
C SER A 343 -29.46 0.75 32.15
N ASP A 344 -29.05 0.15 31.02
CA ASP A 344 -27.69 -0.37 30.86
C ASP A 344 -26.79 0.76 31.32
N GLY A 345 -26.09 0.58 32.45
CA GLY A 345 -25.20 1.58 33.01
C GLY A 345 -23.95 1.81 32.14
N SER A 346 -24.12 1.78 30.82
CA SER A 346 -23.11 2.05 29.81
C SER A 346 -22.67 3.52 29.90
N TYR A 347 -21.39 3.71 29.81
CA TYR A 347 -20.78 5.05 29.77
C TYR A 347 -21.33 5.85 28.59
N GLN A 348 -21.79 7.08 28.87
CA GLN A 348 -22.24 8.02 27.84
C GLN A 348 -21.16 9.09 27.63
N ALA A 349 -20.51 9.05 26.49
CA ALA A 349 -19.51 10.06 26.12
C ALA A 349 -20.19 11.41 25.81
N PRO A 350 -19.49 12.53 26.06
CA PRO A 350 -19.93 13.85 25.62
C PRO A 350 -20.25 13.88 24.11
N PRO A 351 -21.26 14.64 23.67
CA PRO A 351 -21.69 14.64 22.26
C PRO A 351 -20.58 14.92 21.24
N GLU A 352 -19.65 15.81 21.57
CA GLU A 352 -18.47 16.10 20.71
C GLU A 352 -17.53 14.91 20.61
N ALA A 353 -17.19 14.25 21.69
CA ALA A 353 -16.35 13.06 21.70
C ALA A 353 -17.01 11.91 20.95
N PHE A 354 -18.32 11.73 21.16
CA PHE A 354 -19.11 10.71 20.48
C PHE A 354 -19.19 10.95 18.96
N HIS A 355 -19.32 12.20 18.52
CA HIS A 355 -19.29 12.56 17.11
C HIS A 355 -17.98 12.14 16.42
N TRP A 356 -16.84 12.47 17.02
CA TRP A 356 -15.52 12.06 16.50
C TRP A 356 -15.31 10.55 16.55
N TYR A 357 -15.81 9.89 17.60
CA TYR A 357 -15.81 8.45 17.68
C TYR A 357 -16.59 7.80 16.54
N GLN A 358 -17.80 8.28 16.22
CA GLN A 358 -18.59 7.77 15.10
C GLN A 358 -17.87 7.96 13.77
N GLN A 359 -17.25 9.11 13.52
CA GLN A 359 -16.46 9.33 12.31
C GLN A 359 -15.26 8.37 12.23
N GLY A 360 -14.57 8.15 13.34
CA GLY A 360 -13.47 7.21 13.39
C GLY A 360 -13.88 5.77 13.14
N VAL A 361 -14.99 5.33 13.70
CA VAL A 361 -15.56 3.99 13.46
C VAL A 361 -16.00 3.84 12.01
N ALA A 362 -16.63 4.85 11.42
CA ALA A 362 -16.98 4.82 10.00
C ALA A 362 -15.73 4.69 9.10
N ALA A 363 -14.69 5.46 9.40
CA ALA A 363 -13.42 5.38 8.67
C ALA A 363 -12.73 4.01 8.83
N LEU A 364 -12.79 3.37 10.03
CA LEU A 364 -12.33 1.99 10.24
C LEU A 364 -13.08 0.98 9.37
N ARG A 365 -14.40 1.14 9.24
CA ARG A 365 -15.27 0.30 8.41
C ARG A 365 -14.96 0.45 6.93
N ASP A 366 -14.62 1.67 6.51
CA ASP A 366 -14.20 1.97 5.14
C ASP A 366 -12.74 1.53 4.84
N GLY A 367 -11.99 1.08 5.86
CA GLY A 367 -10.58 0.69 5.70
C GLY A 367 -9.62 1.88 5.55
N THR A 368 -10.03 3.10 5.91
CA THR A 368 -9.21 4.31 5.90
C THR A 368 -8.62 4.57 7.29
N TYR A 369 -7.60 3.79 7.61
CA TYR A 369 -7.10 3.67 8.99
C TYR A 369 -6.40 4.92 9.50
N TYR A 370 -5.74 5.69 8.63
CA TYR A 370 -5.11 6.95 9.03
C TYR A 370 -6.15 8.00 9.39
N LYS A 371 -7.18 8.16 8.57
CA LYS A 371 -8.32 9.03 8.86
C LYS A 371 -9.06 8.58 10.14
N ALA A 372 -9.20 7.27 10.32
CA ALA A 372 -9.77 6.70 11.53
C ALA A 372 -8.97 7.07 12.78
N SER A 373 -7.63 6.94 12.74
CA SER A 373 -6.79 7.29 13.88
C SER A 373 -6.89 8.77 14.24
N GLN A 374 -6.90 9.68 13.26
CA GLN A 374 -7.06 11.11 13.49
C GLN A 374 -8.39 11.46 14.16
N ALA A 375 -9.49 10.90 13.67
CA ALA A 375 -10.81 11.13 14.26
C ALA A 375 -10.89 10.56 15.68
N LEU A 376 -10.37 9.35 15.91
CA LEU A 376 -10.36 8.74 17.24
C LEU A 376 -9.43 9.44 18.22
N GLU A 377 -8.30 10.02 17.76
CA GLU A 377 -7.44 10.89 18.56
C GLU A 377 -8.20 12.14 19.05
N LEU A 378 -9.03 12.73 18.21
CA LEU A 378 -9.88 13.84 18.61
C LEU A 378 -10.95 13.39 19.62
N ALA A 379 -11.52 12.18 19.45
CA ALA A 379 -12.46 11.64 20.41
C ALA A 379 -11.83 11.46 21.80
N VAL A 380 -10.67 10.79 21.89
CA VAL A 380 -9.97 10.56 23.17
C VAL A 380 -9.40 11.84 23.78
N LYS A 381 -9.03 12.84 22.96
CA LYS A 381 -8.62 14.15 23.41
C LYS A 381 -9.78 14.94 24.06
N ARG A 382 -11.00 14.79 23.53
CA ARG A 382 -12.21 15.42 24.07
C ARG A 382 -12.72 14.70 25.32
N ASP A 383 -12.52 13.41 25.37
CA ASP A 383 -12.92 12.58 26.51
C ASP A 383 -11.90 11.45 26.76
N PRO A 384 -10.89 11.71 27.62
CA PRO A 384 -9.87 10.72 27.96
C PRO A 384 -10.38 9.47 28.70
N GLN A 385 -11.64 9.44 29.14
CA GLN A 385 -12.26 8.30 29.81
C GLN A 385 -13.09 7.43 28.86
N PHE A 386 -13.18 7.81 27.59
CA PHE A 386 -13.98 7.08 26.63
C PHE A 386 -13.28 5.79 26.18
N ALA A 387 -13.47 4.73 26.97
CA ALA A 387 -12.82 3.43 26.78
C ALA A 387 -12.95 2.87 25.35
N MET A 388 -14.14 2.96 24.74
CA MET A 388 -14.36 2.46 23.38
C MET A 388 -13.62 3.29 22.31
N ALA A 389 -13.44 4.58 22.52
CA ALA A 389 -12.63 5.40 21.60
C ALA A 389 -11.15 4.99 21.65
N HIS A 390 -10.60 4.74 22.85
CA HIS A 390 -9.26 4.20 23.02
C HIS A 390 -9.11 2.81 22.36
N ALA A 391 -10.08 1.92 22.54
CA ALA A 391 -10.05 0.58 21.95
C ALA A 391 -10.10 0.63 20.40
N ARG A 392 -10.93 1.50 19.81
CA ARG A 392 -10.98 1.69 18.36
C ARG A 392 -9.73 2.41 17.83
N LEU A 393 -9.13 3.31 18.62
CA LEU A 393 -7.83 3.91 18.27
C LEU A 393 -6.71 2.88 18.31
N ALA A 394 -6.76 1.93 19.25
CA ALA A 394 -5.85 0.80 19.28
C ALA A 394 -6.02 -0.08 18.02
N GLU A 395 -7.25 -0.34 17.58
CA GLU A 395 -7.53 -1.06 16.32
C GLU A 395 -6.95 -0.32 15.11
N ALA A 396 -7.21 0.99 14.98
CA ALA A 396 -6.66 1.81 13.90
C ALA A 396 -5.12 1.80 13.90
N SER A 397 -4.52 1.91 15.10
CA SER A 397 -3.07 1.87 15.29
C SER A 397 -2.50 0.51 14.87
N LEU A 398 -3.18 -0.59 15.18
CA LEU A 398 -2.76 -1.94 14.80
C LEU A 398 -2.81 -2.15 13.27
N GLU A 399 -3.82 -1.61 12.59
CA GLU A 399 -3.92 -1.66 11.13
C GLU A 399 -2.85 -0.79 10.44
N LEU A 400 -2.35 0.24 11.13
CA LEU A 400 -1.23 1.09 10.70
C LEU A 400 0.15 0.54 11.11
N ASP A 401 0.22 -0.69 11.65
CA ASP A 401 1.44 -1.35 12.15
C ASP A 401 2.10 -0.59 13.34
N LEU A 402 1.31 0.20 14.08
CA LEU A 402 1.73 0.94 15.28
C LEU A 402 1.41 0.12 16.55
N THR A 403 2.01 -1.08 16.66
CA THR A 403 1.65 -2.06 17.70
C THR A 403 1.84 -1.55 19.13
N ASP A 404 2.90 -0.78 19.39
CA ASP A 404 3.18 -0.26 20.74
C ASP A 404 2.14 0.79 21.13
N ARG A 405 1.78 1.68 20.20
CA ARG A 405 0.68 2.62 20.39
C ARG A 405 -0.66 1.90 20.62
N ALA A 406 -0.92 0.85 19.87
CA ALA A 406 -2.13 0.04 20.07
C ALA A 406 -2.18 -0.55 21.50
N ARG A 407 -1.05 -1.01 22.05
CA ARG A 407 -0.97 -1.48 23.44
C ARG A 407 -1.22 -0.38 24.46
N GLU A 408 -0.62 0.81 24.25
CA GLU A 408 -0.86 1.95 25.14
C GLU A 408 -2.33 2.37 25.17
N GLU A 409 -2.97 2.45 24.00
CA GLU A 409 -4.37 2.80 23.90
C GLU A 409 -5.29 1.73 24.52
N MET A 410 -4.94 0.44 24.41
CA MET A 410 -5.67 -0.62 25.08
C MET A 410 -5.52 -0.57 26.62
N LEU A 411 -4.33 -0.22 27.13
CA LEU A 411 -4.14 0.01 28.57
C LEU A 411 -4.99 1.19 29.08
N ARG A 412 -5.23 2.21 28.26
CA ARG A 412 -6.13 3.33 28.58
C ARG A 412 -7.60 2.91 28.48
N ALA A 413 -7.95 2.05 27.51
CA ALA A 413 -9.30 1.51 27.35
C ALA A 413 -9.72 0.61 28.53
N ALA A 414 -8.77 -0.19 29.05
CA ALA A 414 -9.00 -1.11 30.16
C ALA A 414 -7.80 -1.06 31.15
N PRO A 415 -7.71 -0.03 32.00
CA PRO A 415 -6.65 0.09 33.00
C PRO A 415 -6.68 -1.12 33.98
N PRO A 416 -5.52 -1.66 34.40
CA PRO A 416 -5.47 -2.76 35.34
C PRO A 416 -6.20 -2.43 36.65
N GLY A 417 -7.14 -3.29 37.05
CA GLY A 417 -7.94 -3.12 38.25
C GLY A 417 -9.15 -2.18 38.12
N ALA A 418 -9.38 -1.55 36.99
CA ALA A 418 -10.59 -0.80 36.70
C ALA A 418 -11.55 -1.64 35.85
N SER A 419 -12.84 -1.58 36.18
CA SER A 419 -13.90 -2.18 35.38
C SER A 419 -14.69 -1.06 34.72
N PRO A 420 -14.38 -0.69 33.45
CA PRO A 420 -15.15 0.34 32.76
C PRO A 420 -16.60 -0.10 32.63
N ARG A 421 -17.52 0.87 32.77
CA ARG A 421 -18.97 0.61 32.60
C ARG A 421 -19.28 0.40 31.11
N LEU A 422 -19.12 -0.82 30.64
CA LEU A 422 -19.27 -1.22 29.24
C LEU A 422 -20.41 -2.18 29.04
N ALA A 423 -21.11 -2.10 27.93
CA ALA A 423 -22.05 -3.09 27.46
C ALA A 423 -21.35 -4.45 27.24
N ARG A 424 -22.12 -5.54 27.27
CA ARG A 424 -21.54 -6.91 27.11
C ARG A 424 -20.78 -7.07 25.80
N ALA A 425 -21.29 -6.53 24.69
CA ALA A 425 -20.63 -6.56 23.38
C ALA A 425 -19.31 -5.79 23.37
N GLU A 426 -19.27 -4.61 24.00
CA GLU A 426 -18.07 -3.78 24.13
C GLU A 426 -16.99 -4.49 24.95
N ARG A 427 -17.35 -5.15 26.05
CA ARG A 427 -16.41 -5.97 26.83
C ARG A 427 -15.82 -7.13 26.01
N SER A 428 -16.67 -7.83 25.23
CA SER A 428 -16.19 -8.89 24.36
C SER A 428 -15.26 -8.35 23.28
N TYR A 429 -15.54 -7.17 22.72
CA TYR A 429 -14.66 -6.51 21.77
C TYR A 429 -13.29 -6.16 22.39
N LEU A 430 -13.26 -5.56 23.59
CA LEU A 430 -12.00 -5.30 24.30
C LEU A 430 -11.19 -6.57 24.54
N GLN A 431 -11.84 -7.65 24.97
CA GLN A 431 -11.18 -8.94 25.17
C GLN A 431 -10.61 -9.51 23.87
N ALA A 432 -11.32 -9.38 22.74
CA ALA A 432 -10.82 -9.80 21.45
C ALA A 432 -9.59 -8.97 21.00
N MET A 433 -9.60 -7.67 21.28
CA MET A 433 -8.44 -6.78 20.99
C MET A 433 -7.23 -7.12 21.88
N GLU A 434 -7.45 -7.42 23.16
CA GLU A 434 -6.38 -7.86 24.06
C GLU A 434 -5.72 -9.15 23.58
N LEU A 435 -6.54 -10.17 23.22
CA LEU A 435 -6.04 -11.42 22.64
C LEU A 435 -5.28 -11.17 21.31
N THR A 436 -5.77 -10.25 20.48
CA THR A 436 -5.08 -9.86 19.25
C THR A 436 -3.70 -9.27 19.53
N LEU A 437 -3.56 -8.38 20.52
CA LEU A 437 -2.30 -7.74 20.89
C LEU A 437 -1.32 -8.67 21.61
N THR A 438 -1.83 -9.74 22.26
CA THR A 438 -1.01 -10.77 22.90
C THR A 438 -0.63 -11.91 21.95
N GLY A 439 -1.14 -11.90 20.69
CA GLY A 439 -0.85 -12.91 19.67
C GLY A 439 -1.74 -14.14 19.69
N ASP A 440 -2.75 -14.20 20.57
CA ASP A 440 -3.78 -15.25 20.52
C ASP A 440 -4.87 -14.92 19.50
N PHE A 441 -4.48 -14.95 18.23
CA PHE A 441 -5.37 -14.64 17.11
C PHE A 441 -6.54 -15.63 16.98
N THR A 442 -6.34 -16.89 17.41
CA THR A 442 -7.39 -17.91 17.37
C THR A 442 -8.46 -17.64 18.43
N GLY A 443 -8.05 -17.29 19.63
CA GLY A 443 -8.96 -16.87 20.70
C GLY A 443 -9.72 -15.60 20.34
N ALA A 444 -9.05 -14.62 19.76
CA ALA A 444 -9.69 -13.40 19.28
C ALA A 444 -10.76 -13.69 18.21
N ALA A 445 -10.45 -14.53 17.22
CA ALA A 445 -11.40 -14.92 16.17
C ALA A 445 -12.63 -15.66 16.73
N ALA A 446 -12.47 -16.49 17.77
CA ALA A 446 -13.60 -17.15 18.43
C ALA A 446 -14.56 -16.15 19.10
N ILE A 447 -14.01 -15.09 19.73
CA ILE A 447 -14.83 -14.03 20.33
C ILE A 447 -15.55 -13.22 19.25
N TYR A 448 -14.88 -12.84 18.16
CA TYR A 448 -15.53 -12.13 17.05
C TYR A 448 -16.62 -12.98 16.40
N HIS A 449 -16.44 -14.29 16.29
CA HIS A 449 -17.48 -15.19 15.80
C HIS A 449 -18.74 -15.18 16.70
N ASP A 450 -18.56 -15.21 18.03
CA ASP A 450 -19.68 -15.08 18.98
C ASP A 450 -20.33 -13.68 18.92
N LEU A 451 -19.55 -12.62 18.72
CA LEU A 451 -20.06 -11.27 18.53
C LEU A 451 -20.97 -11.16 17.31
N VAL A 452 -20.60 -11.76 16.16
CA VAL A 452 -21.44 -11.77 14.94
C VAL A 452 -22.80 -12.38 15.22
N ALA A 453 -22.85 -13.49 15.98
CA ALA A 453 -24.11 -14.15 16.31
C ALA A 453 -25.07 -13.25 17.14
N ARG A 454 -24.50 -12.36 17.96
CA ARG A 454 -25.24 -11.46 18.86
C ARG A 454 -25.51 -10.08 18.29
N THR A 455 -24.86 -9.72 17.18
CA THR A 455 -25.00 -8.41 16.54
C THR A 455 -26.35 -8.27 15.81
N PRO A 456 -27.06 -7.13 15.93
CA PRO A 456 -28.30 -6.86 15.22
C PRO A 456 -28.13 -7.02 13.71
N THR A 457 -29.18 -7.40 13.00
CA THR A 457 -29.12 -7.73 11.57
C THR A 457 -28.59 -6.57 10.71
N VAL A 458 -28.89 -5.33 11.09
CA VAL A 458 -28.46 -4.10 10.38
C VAL A 458 -26.94 -3.90 10.45
N GLU A 459 -26.31 -4.23 11.59
CA GLU A 459 -24.87 -4.04 11.82
C GLU A 459 -24.05 -5.28 11.54
N ARG A 460 -24.69 -6.36 11.11
CA ARG A 460 -24.05 -7.67 10.97
C ARG A 460 -23.02 -7.72 9.85
N ALA A 461 -23.13 -6.85 8.84
CA ALA A 461 -22.14 -6.74 7.78
C ALA A 461 -20.78 -6.30 8.33
N ASP A 462 -20.76 -5.30 9.20
CA ASP A 462 -19.54 -4.78 9.84
C ASP A 462 -18.93 -5.81 10.79
N ALA A 463 -19.77 -6.53 11.54
CA ALA A 463 -19.32 -7.61 12.41
C ALA A 463 -18.66 -8.76 11.62
N TYR A 464 -19.13 -9.07 10.41
CA TYR A 464 -18.47 -10.03 9.52
C TYR A 464 -17.15 -9.49 8.95
N LEU A 465 -17.03 -8.17 8.72
CA LEU A 465 -15.77 -7.55 8.33
C LEU A 465 -14.73 -7.69 9.45
N ASP A 466 -15.10 -7.41 10.69
CA ASP A 466 -14.23 -7.58 11.86
C ASP A 466 -13.83 -9.04 12.07
N LEU A 467 -14.78 -9.99 11.92
CA LEU A 467 -14.51 -11.42 11.98
C LEU A 467 -13.55 -11.87 10.87
N GLY A 468 -13.74 -11.38 9.65
CA GLY A 468 -12.85 -11.66 8.52
C GLY A 468 -11.42 -11.21 8.80
N ARG A 469 -11.24 -10.01 9.36
CA ARG A 469 -9.92 -9.50 9.78
C ARG A 469 -9.29 -10.35 10.88
N ALA A 470 -10.10 -10.81 11.85
CA ALA A 470 -9.63 -11.70 12.91
C ALA A 470 -9.18 -13.06 12.35
N TYR A 471 -9.92 -13.63 11.40
CA TYR A 471 -9.52 -14.87 10.73
C TYR A 471 -8.26 -14.66 9.84
N GLU A 472 -8.11 -13.51 9.17
CA GLU A 472 -6.86 -13.21 8.45
C GLU A 472 -5.64 -13.21 9.37
N ARG A 473 -5.75 -12.59 10.55
CA ARG A 473 -4.68 -12.60 11.56
C ARG A 473 -4.41 -13.99 12.13
N ALA A 474 -5.46 -14.79 12.29
CA ALA A 474 -5.37 -16.20 12.70
C ALA A 474 -4.90 -17.12 11.54
N GLU A 475 -4.58 -16.54 10.36
CA GLU A 475 -4.14 -17.26 9.17
C GLU A 475 -5.15 -18.30 8.63
N LYS A 476 -6.41 -18.15 8.99
CA LYS A 476 -7.54 -18.93 8.50
C LYS A 476 -8.13 -18.31 7.24
N THR A 477 -7.38 -18.42 6.13
CA THR A 477 -7.69 -17.73 4.87
C THR A 477 -9.07 -18.07 4.31
N ARG A 478 -9.49 -19.34 4.40
CA ARG A 478 -10.81 -19.77 3.89
C ARG A 478 -11.94 -19.16 4.69
N GLU A 479 -11.86 -19.22 6.01
CA GLU A 479 -12.86 -18.67 6.94
C GLU A 479 -12.91 -17.14 6.82
N ALA A 480 -11.76 -16.48 6.60
CA ALA A 480 -11.70 -15.05 6.35
C ALA A 480 -12.45 -14.67 5.07
N MET A 481 -12.23 -15.41 3.98
CA MET A 481 -12.95 -15.19 2.71
C MET A 481 -14.46 -15.41 2.87
N GLU A 482 -14.89 -16.46 3.58
CA GLU A 482 -16.30 -16.73 3.85
C GLU A 482 -16.94 -15.57 4.64
N ALA A 483 -16.24 -15.05 5.66
CA ALA A 483 -16.70 -13.89 6.43
C ALA A 483 -16.83 -12.62 5.58
N TYR A 484 -15.83 -12.31 4.75
CA TYR A 484 -15.90 -11.15 3.86
C TYR A 484 -16.99 -11.30 2.77
N LEU A 485 -17.21 -12.51 2.25
CA LEU A 485 -18.33 -12.77 1.35
C LEU A 485 -19.69 -12.54 2.05
N GLU A 486 -19.83 -12.95 3.31
CA GLU A 486 -21.03 -12.65 4.08
C GLU A 486 -21.21 -11.14 4.33
N ALA A 487 -20.13 -10.41 4.58
CA ALA A 487 -20.18 -8.95 4.68
C ALA A 487 -20.69 -8.32 3.37
N THR A 488 -20.15 -8.72 2.22
CA THR A 488 -20.56 -8.19 0.90
C THR A 488 -21.97 -8.61 0.50
N ARG A 489 -22.47 -9.80 0.91
CA ARG A 489 -23.86 -10.23 0.67
C ARG A 489 -24.87 -9.38 1.43
N ARG A 490 -24.51 -8.94 2.63
CA ARG A 490 -25.38 -8.12 3.50
C ARG A 490 -25.32 -6.64 3.14
N GLN A 491 -24.14 -6.17 2.74
CA GLN A 491 -23.90 -4.81 2.30
C GLN A 491 -23.00 -4.83 1.06
N SER A 492 -23.61 -4.83 -0.11
CA SER A 492 -22.91 -4.91 -1.40
C SER A 492 -21.98 -3.71 -1.68
N GLU A 493 -22.24 -2.59 -1.01
CA GLU A 493 -21.49 -1.33 -1.11
C GLU A 493 -20.46 -1.16 0.02
N ASN A 494 -19.97 -2.26 0.62
CA ASN A 494 -18.86 -2.22 1.58
C ASN A 494 -17.52 -2.34 0.85
N PRO A 495 -16.77 -1.24 0.66
CA PRO A 495 -15.55 -1.25 -0.15
C PRO A 495 -14.40 -1.99 0.52
N ALA A 496 -14.30 -1.95 1.87
CA ALA A 496 -13.25 -2.62 2.60
C ALA A 496 -13.36 -4.15 2.48
N ALA A 497 -14.57 -4.70 2.53
CA ALA A 497 -14.78 -6.14 2.35
C ALA A 497 -14.38 -6.60 0.94
N TRP A 498 -14.72 -5.82 -0.11
CA TRP A 498 -14.28 -6.10 -1.48
C TRP A 498 -12.78 -6.00 -1.65
N LEU A 499 -12.12 -5.00 -1.05
CA LEU A 499 -10.67 -4.84 -1.09
C LEU A 499 -9.94 -6.01 -0.41
N ARG A 500 -10.43 -6.45 0.76
CA ARG A 500 -9.88 -7.63 1.46
C ARG A 500 -10.06 -8.92 0.64
N LEU A 501 -11.24 -9.14 0.06
CA LEU A 501 -11.47 -10.26 -0.86
C LEU A 501 -10.51 -10.21 -2.06
N ALA A 502 -10.34 -9.05 -2.69
CA ALA A 502 -9.42 -8.89 -3.81
C ALA A 502 -8.00 -9.29 -3.45
N THR A 503 -7.53 -8.85 -2.27
CA THR A 503 -6.19 -9.20 -1.76
C THR A 503 -6.05 -10.71 -1.51
N LEU A 504 -7.09 -11.36 -0.93
CA LEU A 504 -7.07 -12.81 -0.68
C LEU A 504 -7.15 -13.62 -1.97
N TYR A 505 -7.99 -13.23 -2.94
CA TYR A 505 -7.99 -13.85 -4.28
C TYR A 505 -6.63 -13.69 -4.97
N GLY A 506 -5.99 -12.53 -4.85
CA GLY A 506 -4.63 -12.31 -5.37
C GLY A 506 -3.59 -13.21 -4.71
N ARG A 507 -3.71 -13.49 -3.40
CA ARG A 507 -2.83 -14.46 -2.70
C ARG A 507 -3.05 -15.89 -3.19
N GLN A 508 -4.27 -16.24 -3.60
CA GLN A 508 -4.61 -17.55 -4.18
C GLN A 508 -4.37 -17.63 -5.68
N MET A 509 -3.78 -16.60 -6.30
CA MET A 509 -3.52 -16.49 -7.72
C MET A 509 -4.77 -16.52 -8.61
N ASP A 510 -5.97 -16.31 -8.06
CA ASP A 510 -7.21 -16.13 -8.81
C ASP A 510 -7.31 -14.69 -9.34
N GLN A 511 -6.57 -14.40 -10.41
CA GLN A 511 -6.45 -13.08 -11.01
C GLN A 511 -7.81 -12.51 -11.45
N ALA A 512 -8.69 -13.37 -11.97
CA ALA A 512 -9.99 -12.94 -12.47
C ALA A 512 -10.88 -12.41 -11.33
N LYS A 513 -11.01 -13.16 -10.25
CA LYS A 513 -11.78 -12.72 -9.08
C LYS A 513 -11.11 -11.55 -8.35
N ALA A 514 -9.77 -11.53 -8.27
CA ALA A 514 -9.03 -10.42 -7.68
C ALA A 514 -9.31 -9.12 -8.43
N SER A 515 -9.21 -9.12 -9.78
CA SER A 515 -9.49 -7.93 -10.59
C SER A 515 -10.93 -7.44 -10.43
N GLN A 516 -11.92 -8.33 -10.50
CA GLN A 516 -13.33 -7.98 -10.31
C GLN A 516 -13.60 -7.35 -8.94
N ALA A 517 -13.01 -7.92 -7.88
CA ALA A 517 -13.16 -7.41 -6.53
C ALA A 517 -12.46 -6.06 -6.33
N PHE A 518 -11.25 -5.86 -6.91
CA PHE A 518 -10.59 -4.55 -6.94
C PHE A 518 -11.41 -3.50 -7.70
N ASP A 519 -11.96 -3.84 -8.87
CA ASP A 519 -12.80 -2.93 -9.66
C ASP A 519 -14.06 -2.54 -8.88
N ARG A 520 -14.62 -3.47 -8.12
CA ARG A 520 -15.79 -3.18 -7.28
C ARG A 520 -15.42 -2.26 -6.12
N ALA A 521 -14.34 -2.56 -5.38
CA ALA A 521 -13.84 -1.72 -4.29
C ALA A 521 -13.52 -0.30 -4.78
N GLU A 522 -12.80 -0.17 -5.90
CA GLU A 522 -12.42 1.12 -6.46
C GLU A 522 -13.64 1.96 -6.85
N ARG A 523 -14.63 1.37 -7.53
CA ARG A 523 -15.87 2.08 -7.89
C ARG A 523 -16.61 2.60 -6.67
N ILE A 524 -16.71 1.78 -5.60
CA ILE A 524 -17.39 2.19 -4.37
C ILE A 524 -16.60 3.29 -3.68
N TYR A 525 -15.26 3.17 -3.53
CA TYR A 525 -14.43 4.22 -2.94
C TYR A 525 -14.55 5.53 -3.72
N ARG A 526 -14.57 5.48 -5.06
CA ARG A 526 -14.79 6.68 -5.90
C ARG A 526 -16.17 7.28 -5.69
N SER A 527 -17.23 6.47 -5.61
CA SER A 527 -18.60 6.96 -5.35
C SER A 527 -18.74 7.59 -3.96
N LEU A 528 -17.96 7.14 -2.98
CA LEU A 528 -17.88 7.72 -1.64
C LEU A 528 -16.89 8.89 -1.56
N SER A 529 -16.25 9.29 -2.68
CA SER A 529 -15.16 10.28 -2.72
C SER A 529 -14.01 9.96 -1.75
N ASN A 530 -13.83 8.67 -1.43
CA ASN A 530 -12.81 8.19 -0.51
C ASN A 530 -11.52 7.88 -1.28
N MET A 531 -10.72 8.92 -1.52
CA MET A 531 -9.47 8.82 -2.30
C MET A 531 -8.36 8.08 -1.54
N GLU A 532 -8.39 8.05 -0.21
CA GLU A 532 -7.50 7.22 0.60
C GLU A 532 -7.73 5.72 0.29
N GLY A 533 -9.00 5.30 0.20
CA GLY A 533 -9.37 3.94 -0.21
C GLY A 533 -8.98 3.63 -1.65
N VAL A 534 -9.10 4.59 -2.57
CA VAL A 534 -8.64 4.44 -3.97
C VAL A 534 -7.12 4.23 -4.01
N THR A 535 -6.36 5.00 -3.23
CA THR A 535 -4.90 4.84 -3.12
C THR A 535 -4.53 3.44 -2.63
N GLU A 536 -5.26 2.93 -1.62
CA GLU A 536 -5.03 1.57 -1.11
C GLU A 536 -5.34 0.50 -2.17
N VAL A 537 -6.40 0.65 -2.96
CA VAL A 537 -6.69 -0.26 -4.08
C VAL A 537 -5.55 -0.26 -5.10
N LEU A 538 -5.04 0.91 -5.48
CA LEU A 538 -3.92 1.03 -6.43
C LEU A 538 -2.67 0.34 -5.88
N TYR A 539 -2.36 0.56 -4.61
CA TYR A 539 -1.24 -0.10 -3.92
C TYR A 539 -1.39 -1.63 -3.91
N GLN A 540 -2.55 -2.16 -3.54
CA GLN A 540 -2.77 -3.60 -3.48
C GLN A 540 -2.77 -4.26 -4.88
N ARG A 541 -3.26 -3.58 -5.91
CA ARG A 541 -3.11 -4.00 -7.31
C ARG A 541 -1.64 -4.07 -7.72
N ALA A 542 -0.83 -3.09 -7.32
CA ALA A 542 0.60 -3.08 -7.59
C ALA A 542 1.33 -4.23 -6.90
N VAL A 543 0.96 -4.53 -5.65
CA VAL A 543 1.49 -5.70 -4.92
C VAL A 543 1.19 -7.00 -5.67
N LEU A 544 -0.04 -7.14 -6.18
CA LEU A 544 -0.42 -8.31 -7.01
C LEU A 544 0.38 -8.35 -8.32
N ALA A 545 0.49 -7.22 -9.04
CA ALA A 545 1.27 -7.14 -10.29
C ALA A 545 2.74 -7.52 -10.08
N ASN A 546 3.36 -7.05 -8.98
CA ASN A 546 4.72 -7.43 -8.59
C ASN A 546 4.86 -8.94 -8.32
N ARG A 547 3.85 -9.57 -7.71
CA ARG A 547 3.84 -11.02 -7.46
C ARG A 547 3.75 -11.82 -8.77
N LEU A 548 3.01 -11.29 -9.75
CA LEU A 548 2.85 -11.87 -11.08
C LEU A 548 4.07 -11.64 -12.01
N GLY A 549 5.10 -10.94 -11.55
CA GLY A 549 6.26 -10.57 -12.35
C GLY A 549 6.07 -9.36 -13.28
N ASN A 550 4.91 -8.69 -13.23
CA ASN A 550 4.59 -7.53 -14.05
C ASN A 550 5.11 -6.24 -13.40
N GLY A 551 6.43 -6.10 -13.30
CA GLY A 551 7.08 -4.97 -12.61
C GLY A 551 6.74 -3.60 -13.21
N ALA A 552 6.56 -3.50 -14.54
CA ALA A 552 6.20 -2.25 -15.21
C ALA A 552 4.79 -1.77 -14.81
N ASP A 553 3.81 -2.67 -14.78
CA ASP A 553 2.45 -2.38 -14.35
C ASP A 553 2.40 -2.00 -12.86
N ALA A 554 3.17 -2.72 -12.03
CA ALA A 554 3.28 -2.43 -10.62
C ALA A 554 3.82 -1.02 -10.38
N ARG A 555 4.89 -0.62 -11.08
CA ARG A 555 5.47 0.72 -11.00
C ARG A 555 4.46 1.80 -11.43
N ALA A 556 3.75 1.59 -12.55
CA ALA A 556 2.74 2.52 -13.03
C ALA A 556 1.60 2.72 -12.01
N LEU A 557 1.15 1.65 -11.36
CA LEU A 557 0.12 1.70 -10.32
C LEU A 557 0.62 2.41 -9.06
N LEU A 558 1.87 2.16 -8.64
CA LEU A 558 2.49 2.82 -7.48
C LEU A 558 2.72 4.31 -7.71
N THR A 559 3.13 4.71 -8.93
CA THR A 559 3.24 6.13 -9.29
C THR A 559 1.89 6.82 -9.17
N LYS A 560 0.81 6.21 -9.70
CA LYS A 560 -0.55 6.74 -9.54
C LYS A 560 -0.97 6.81 -8.07
N ALA A 561 -0.61 5.80 -7.25
CA ALA A 561 -0.89 5.81 -5.82
C ALA A 561 -0.16 6.97 -5.12
N LEU A 562 1.11 7.21 -5.49
CA LEU A 562 1.90 8.34 -4.99
C LEU A 562 1.29 9.69 -5.39
N ASP A 563 0.88 9.84 -6.66
CA ASP A 563 0.24 11.07 -7.16
C ASP A 563 -1.05 11.36 -6.39
N VAL A 564 -1.92 10.35 -6.24
CA VAL A 564 -3.18 10.49 -5.50
C VAL A 564 -2.92 10.80 -4.03
N SER A 565 -2.00 10.07 -3.37
CA SER A 565 -1.68 10.33 -1.96
C SER A 565 -1.06 11.70 -1.73
N THR A 566 -0.29 12.20 -2.70
CA THR A 566 0.26 13.57 -2.68
C THR A 566 -0.86 14.60 -2.81
N LEU A 567 -1.79 14.38 -3.74
CA LEU A 567 -2.93 15.26 -3.96
C LEU A 567 -3.83 15.37 -2.72
N ILE A 568 -4.07 14.26 -2.01
CA ILE A 568 -4.90 14.25 -0.79
C ILE A 568 -4.13 14.62 0.49
N GLY A 569 -2.81 14.84 0.39
CA GLY A 569 -1.96 15.16 1.55
C GLY A 569 -1.77 13.99 2.53
N SER A 570 -2.01 12.74 2.10
CA SER A 570 -1.85 11.55 2.95
C SER A 570 -0.39 11.12 3.04
N VAL A 571 0.34 11.73 3.96
CA VAL A 571 1.79 11.49 4.14
C VAL A 571 2.12 10.01 4.36
N SER A 572 1.32 9.29 5.15
CA SER A 572 1.53 7.86 5.40
C SER A 572 1.47 7.04 4.10
N GLN A 573 0.47 7.30 3.24
CA GLN A 573 0.34 6.58 1.96
C GLN A 573 1.41 7.00 0.95
N GLN A 574 1.88 8.26 0.95
CA GLN A 574 3.01 8.68 0.14
C GLN A 574 4.27 7.88 0.49
N ILE A 575 4.57 7.74 1.78
CA ILE A 575 5.72 6.97 2.24
C ILE A 575 5.60 5.51 1.84
N VAL A 576 4.42 4.90 2.05
CA VAL A 576 4.18 3.49 1.68
C VAL A 576 4.33 3.28 0.17
N ALA A 577 3.85 4.22 -0.66
CA ALA A 577 4.00 4.16 -2.12
C ALA A 577 5.47 4.31 -2.54
N LEU A 578 6.24 5.24 -1.95
CA LEU A 578 7.66 5.41 -2.21
C LEU A 578 8.48 4.17 -1.81
N LEU A 579 8.22 3.56 -0.66
CA LEU A 579 8.90 2.33 -0.24
C LEU A 579 8.55 1.16 -1.16
N ALA A 580 7.33 1.08 -1.65
CA ALA A 580 6.94 0.06 -2.61
C ALA A 580 7.58 0.28 -4.00
N LEU A 581 7.71 1.54 -4.44
CA LEU A 581 8.47 1.91 -5.64
C LEU A 581 9.94 1.51 -5.50
N SER A 582 10.59 1.86 -4.40
CA SER A 582 11.96 1.43 -4.10
C SER A 582 12.12 -0.09 -4.17
N THR A 583 11.18 -0.85 -3.62
CA THR A 583 11.20 -2.33 -3.69
C THR A 583 11.02 -2.84 -5.14
N ALA A 584 10.13 -2.22 -5.93
CA ALA A 584 9.92 -2.57 -7.33
C ALA A 584 11.16 -2.28 -8.18
N ASP A 585 11.80 -1.13 -7.94
CA ASP A 585 13.03 -0.72 -8.64
C ASP A 585 14.22 -1.61 -8.29
N ASN A 586 14.35 -2.06 -7.03
CA ASN A 586 15.32 -3.06 -6.63
C ASN A 586 15.17 -4.37 -7.44
N ARG A 587 13.95 -4.83 -7.65
CA ARG A 587 13.67 -6.05 -8.41
C ARG A 587 13.96 -5.90 -9.90
N SER A 588 13.73 -4.70 -10.47
CA SER A 588 14.04 -4.40 -11.86
C SER A 588 15.53 -4.10 -12.12
N GLY A 589 16.32 -3.96 -11.05
CA GLY A 589 17.75 -3.62 -11.11
C GLY A 589 18.04 -2.12 -11.20
N ASP A 590 17.03 -1.25 -11.11
CA ASP A 590 17.22 0.20 -11.04
C ASP A 590 17.56 0.63 -9.61
N LEU A 591 18.79 0.28 -9.19
CA LEU A 591 19.23 0.51 -7.82
C LEU A 591 19.36 2.01 -7.47
N ALA A 592 19.63 2.87 -8.46
CA ALA A 592 19.77 4.30 -8.24
C ALA A 592 18.41 4.96 -7.92
N GLN A 593 17.37 4.60 -8.68
CA GLN A 593 16.02 5.09 -8.41
C GLN A 593 15.48 4.55 -7.09
N SER A 594 15.73 3.27 -6.81
CA SER A 594 15.38 2.65 -5.53
C SER A 594 15.96 3.39 -4.33
N GLN A 595 17.25 3.76 -4.38
CA GLN A 595 17.90 4.54 -3.33
C GLN A 595 17.26 5.92 -3.15
N THR A 596 16.92 6.58 -4.27
CA THR A 596 16.28 7.90 -4.28
C THR A 596 14.90 7.86 -3.62
N ASP A 597 14.07 6.88 -3.96
CA ASP A 597 12.71 6.78 -3.44
C ASP A 597 12.69 6.36 -1.97
N ALA A 598 13.60 5.45 -1.56
CA ALA A 598 13.77 5.11 -0.15
C ALA A 598 14.25 6.32 0.68
N ALA A 599 15.20 7.12 0.17
CA ALA A 599 15.69 8.31 0.87
C ALA A 599 14.58 9.35 1.07
N LYS A 600 13.78 9.62 0.03
CA LYS A 600 12.60 10.51 0.13
C LYS A 600 11.58 10.00 1.15
N ALA A 601 11.30 8.69 1.14
CA ALA A 601 10.40 8.07 2.09
C ALA A 601 10.88 8.24 3.54
N ILE A 602 12.19 8.05 3.80
CA ILE A 602 12.80 8.22 5.11
C ILE A 602 12.71 9.67 5.58
N GLU A 603 13.03 10.64 4.71
CA GLU A 603 12.95 12.06 5.01
C GLU A 603 11.52 12.46 5.40
N LEU A 604 10.55 12.05 4.58
CA LEU A 604 9.14 12.32 4.81
C LEU A 604 8.62 11.65 6.10
N ALA A 605 9.07 10.41 6.39
CA ALA A 605 8.70 9.71 7.62
C ALA A 605 9.28 10.38 8.86
N ARG A 606 10.55 10.82 8.82
CA ARG A 606 11.22 11.50 9.94
C ARG A 606 10.59 12.86 10.25
N SER A 607 10.34 13.66 9.22
CA SER A 607 9.75 15.00 9.39
C SER A 607 8.32 14.96 9.95
N ASN A 608 7.63 13.81 9.83
CA ASN A 608 6.27 13.61 10.34
C ASN A 608 6.19 12.68 11.57
N GLY A 609 7.31 12.29 12.17
CA GLY A 609 7.35 11.47 13.38
C GLY A 609 6.80 10.05 13.19
N LEU A 610 6.93 9.49 11.97
CA LEU A 610 6.43 8.15 11.63
C LEU A 610 7.58 7.12 11.76
N GLU A 611 7.95 6.79 13.01
CA GLU A 611 9.13 6.01 13.37
C GLU A 611 9.15 4.63 12.72
N ASN A 612 8.01 3.94 12.66
CA ASN A 612 7.91 2.62 12.03
C ASN A 612 8.22 2.66 10.54
N LEU A 613 7.70 3.68 9.84
CA LEU A 613 7.97 3.86 8.41
C LEU A 613 9.41 4.32 8.16
N THR A 614 9.98 5.13 9.07
CA THR A 614 11.40 5.48 9.05
C THR A 614 12.27 4.23 9.16
N THR A 615 11.99 3.35 10.12
CA THR A 615 12.74 2.10 10.33
C THR A 615 12.64 1.19 9.11
N ARG A 616 11.44 1.06 8.54
CA ARG A 616 11.22 0.28 7.30
C ARG A 616 12.01 0.87 6.13
N GLY A 617 11.95 2.18 5.94
CA GLY A 617 12.69 2.86 4.87
C GLY A 617 14.21 2.67 4.98
N LEU A 618 14.76 2.69 6.19
CA LEU A 618 16.17 2.42 6.44
C LEU A 618 16.55 0.98 6.05
N VAL A 619 15.69 -0.02 6.33
CA VAL A 619 15.90 -1.39 5.86
C VAL A 619 15.86 -1.47 4.34
N ASP A 620 14.87 -0.84 3.69
CA ASP A 620 14.72 -0.88 2.24
C ASP A 620 15.91 -0.19 1.53
N LEU A 621 16.38 0.93 2.08
CA LEU A 621 17.60 1.61 1.59
C LEU A 621 18.85 0.74 1.80
N GLY A 622 19.00 0.12 2.97
CA GLY A 622 20.07 -0.84 3.23
C GLY A 622 20.06 -2.01 2.25
N ASN A 623 18.86 -2.54 1.92
CA ASN A 623 18.70 -3.60 0.91
C ASN A 623 19.15 -3.14 -0.49
N ALA A 624 18.87 -1.89 -0.88
CA ALA A 624 19.35 -1.36 -2.17
C ALA A 624 20.89 -1.31 -2.24
N TYR A 625 21.56 -0.90 -1.15
CA TYR A 625 23.02 -0.93 -1.07
C TYR A 625 23.57 -2.36 -1.01
N PHE A 626 22.89 -3.26 -0.30
CA PHE A 626 23.24 -4.68 -0.23
C PHE A 626 23.22 -5.35 -1.61
N LEU A 627 22.20 -5.07 -2.43
CA LEU A 627 22.09 -5.58 -3.81
C LEU A 627 23.14 -4.97 -4.73
N LYS A 628 23.50 -3.70 -4.51
CA LYS A 628 24.60 -3.03 -5.23
C LYS A 628 25.98 -3.61 -4.88
N GLY A 629 26.08 -4.36 -3.78
CA GLY A 629 27.33 -4.92 -3.28
C GLY A 629 28.11 -3.98 -2.35
N ASP A 630 27.51 -2.88 -1.92
CA ASP A 630 28.08 -1.91 -0.99
C ASP A 630 27.77 -2.32 0.46
N ALA A 631 28.62 -3.19 1.01
CA ALA A 631 28.43 -3.77 2.33
C ALA A 631 28.46 -2.74 3.46
N ASP A 632 29.30 -1.72 3.35
CA ASP A 632 29.50 -0.73 4.40
C ASP A 632 28.28 0.19 4.54
N GLU A 633 27.78 0.71 3.44
CA GLU A 633 26.55 1.50 3.44
C GLU A 633 25.33 0.63 3.84
N ALA A 634 25.21 -0.60 3.35
CA ALA A 634 24.16 -1.51 3.78
C ALA A 634 24.17 -1.73 5.32
N ARG A 635 25.35 -2.03 5.89
CA ARG A 635 25.53 -2.21 7.34
C ARG A 635 25.16 -0.95 8.11
N LYS A 636 25.55 0.21 7.64
CA LYS A 636 25.25 1.51 8.24
C LYS A 636 23.72 1.72 8.35
N TYR A 637 22.97 1.52 7.26
CA TYR A 637 21.52 1.73 7.27
C TYR A 637 20.78 0.67 8.09
N PHE A 638 21.20 -0.58 8.05
CA PHE A 638 20.61 -1.63 8.91
C PHE A 638 20.88 -1.38 10.39
N THR A 639 22.07 -0.88 10.74
CA THR A 639 22.40 -0.50 12.12
C THR A 639 21.59 0.70 12.58
N GLN A 640 21.45 1.73 11.74
CA GLN A 640 20.57 2.87 12.04
C GLN A 640 19.12 2.41 12.25
N SER A 641 18.64 1.47 11.43
CA SER A 641 17.30 0.89 11.60
C SER A 641 17.17 0.19 12.95
N LEU A 642 18.17 -0.60 13.35
CA LEU A 642 18.18 -1.31 14.62
C LEU A 642 18.19 -0.34 15.82
N GLU A 643 19.03 0.70 15.77
CA GLU A 643 19.11 1.74 16.80
C GLU A 643 17.78 2.50 16.94
N TYR A 644 17.17 2.86 15.81
CA TYR A 644 15.86 3.50 15.77
C TYR A 644 14.78 2.61 16.37
N ALA A 645 14.72 1.33 15.97
CA ALA A 645 13.78 0.36 16.51
C ALA A 645 13.89 0.18 18.02
N ARG A 646 15.13 0.11 18.54
CA ARG A 646 15.41 0.01 19.99
C ARG A 646 15.02 1.27 20.74
N ARG A 647 15.34 2.45 20.19
CA ARG A 647 14.98 3.75 20.78
C ARG A 647 13.48 3.90 20.97
N PHE A 648 12.69 3.47 19.99
CA PHE A 648 11.24 3.55 20.02
C PHE A 648 10.56 2.25 20.49
N ARG A 649 11.33 1.30 21.04
CA ARG A 649 10.87 0.01 21.58
C ARG A 649 10.01 -0.80 20.61
N SER A 650 10.28 -0.67 19.31
CA SER A 650 9.55 -1.39 18.26
C SER A 650 10.18 -2.76 18.01
N GLY A 651 9.79 -3.77 18.79
CA GLY A 651 10.35 -5.12 18.74
C GLY A 651 10.23 -5.80 17.39
N ARG A 652 9.14 -5.55 16.63
CA ARG A 652 8.97 -6.10 15.28
C ARG A 652 9.99 -5.53 14.29
N ASN A 653 10.24 -4.21 14.36
CA ASN A 653 11.23 -3.56 13.50
C ASN A 653 12.66 -3.89 13.94
N GLU A 654 12.91 -4.08 15.25
CA GLU A 654 14.18 -4.60 15.76
C GLU A 654 14.47 -5.97 15.17
N ALA A 655 13.53 -6.92 15.24
CA ALA A 655 13.68 -8.25 14.66
C ALA A 655 13.92 -8.20 13.14
N ARG A 656 13.24 -7.31 12.41
CA ARG A 656 13.45 -7.11 10.96
C ARG A 656 14.88 -6.60 10.66
N ALA A 657 15.37 -5.62 11.41
CA ALA A 657 16.71 -5.09 11.24
C ALA A 657 17.79 -6.14 11.56
N LEU A 658 17.57 -6.96 12.60
CA LEU A 658 18.44 -8.09 12.94
C LEU A 658 18.50 -9.14 11.83
N LEU A 659 17.38 -9.46 11.17
CA LEU A 659 17.39 -10.37 10.00
C LEU A 659 18.21 -9.79 8.84
N SER A 660 18.12 -8.50 8.58
CA SER A 660 18.86 -7.84 7.51
C SER A 660 20.37 -7.83 7.81
N LEU A 661 20.75 -7.50 9.05
CA LEU A 661 22.15 -7.56 9.51
C LEU A 661 22.69 -8.99 9.48
N GLY A 662 21.88 -9.97 9.91
CA GLY A 662 22.24 -11.38 9.85
C GLY A 662 22.47 -11.86 8.42
N SER A 663 21.61 -11.49 7.49
CA SER A 663 21.76 -11.79 6.06
C SER A 663 23.05 -11.17 5.48
N LEU A 664 23.33 -9.91 5.82
CA LEU A 664 24.55 -9.21 5.41
C LEU A 664 25.79 -9.91 5.96
N ALA A 665 25.83 -10.21 7.26
CA ALA A 665 26.96 -10.86 7.90
C ALA A 665 27.27 -12.22 7.26
N MET A 666 26.25 -13.04 7.02
CA MET A 666 26.40 -14.34 6.35
C MET A 666 26.96 -14.22 4.94
N ARG A 667 26.49 -13.24 4.14
CA ARG A 667 26.99 -13.03 2.78
C ARG A 667 28.49 -12.70 2.73
N TYR A 668 28.99 -12.00 3.75
CA TYR A 668 30.40 -11.61 3.84
C TYR A 668 31.23 -12.52 4.76
N GLY A 669 30.78 -13.76 5.02
CA GLY A 669 31.54 -14.80 5.70
C GLY A 669 31.50 -14.76 7.23
N GLN A 670 30.80 -13.81 7.84
CA GLN A 670 30.61 -13.69 9.28
C GLN A 670 29.41 -14.53 9.76
N VAL A 671 29.48 -15.85 9.51
CA VAL A 671 28.30 -16.74 9.65
C VAL A 671 27.81 -16.83 11.08
N ASP A 672 28.73 -16.86 12.07
CA ASP A 672 28.37 -16.96 13.50
C ASP A 672 27.62 -15.70 13.99
N GLU A 673 28.10 -14.51 13.63
CA GLU A 673 27.42 -13.23 13.91
C GLU A 673 26.05 -13.16 13.26
N GLY A 674 25.98 -13.63 12.00
CA GLY A 674 24.74 -13.70 11.24
C GLY A 674 23.71 -14.63 11.88
N MET A 675 24.12 -15.82 12.32
CA MET A 675 23.26 -16.77 13.02
C MET A 675 22.72 -16.20 14.33
N GLN A 676 23.56 -15.58 15.14
CA GLN A 676 23.14 -14.97 16.41
C GLN A 676 22.07 -13.90 16.19
N SER A 677 22.23 -13.05 15.18
CA SER A 677 21.26 -12.02 14.85
C SER A 677 19.92 -12.63 14.40
N VAL A 678 19.98 -13.67 13.56
CA VAL A 678 18.77 -14.37 13.07
C VAL A 678 18.05 -15.10 14.21
N GLU A 679 18.77 -15.74 15.13
CA GLU A 679 18.21 -16.44 16.29
C GLU A 679 17.48 -15.48 17.24
N GLN A 680 18.03 -14.29 17.49
CA GLN A 680 17.35 -13.26 18.28
C GLN A 680 16.04 -12.82 17.64
N ALA A 681 16.03 -12.59 16.32
CA ALA A 681 14.83 -12.24 15.60
C ALA A 681 13.80 -13.40 15.61
N LEU A 682 14.26 -14.63 15.40
CA LEU A 682 13.43 -15.84 15.40
C LEU A 682 12.74 -16.07 16.75
N ASP A 683 13.45 -15.88 17.85
CA ASP A 683 12.91 -16.00 19.19
C ASP A 683 11.80 -14.96 19.45
N TRP A 684 12.02 -13.72 19.00
CA TRP A 684 11.00 -12.67 19.09
C TRP A 684 9.74 -13.02 18.27
N TYR A 685 9.89 -13.45 17.01
CA TYR A 685 8.77 -13.81 16.15
C TYR A 685 7.98 -15.02 16.69
N ARG A 686 8.67 -16.04 17.22
CA ARG A 686 8.02 -17.21 17.84
C ARG A 686 7.18 -16.84 19.04
N ARG A 687 7.72 -16.01 19.95
CA ARG A 687 6.98 -15.54 21.13
C ARG A 687 5.75 -14.71 20.77
N GLY A 688 5.82 -13.94 19.68
CA GLY A 688 4.71 -13.11 19.19
C GLY A 688 3.72 -13.85 18.29
N GLY A 689 3.91 -15.14 17.99
CA GLY A 689 3.02 -15.91 17.11
C GLY A 689 3.09 -15.54 15.62
N TYR A 690 4.13 -14.82 15.19
CA TYR A 690 4.30 -14.33 13.82
C TYR A 690 4.81 -15.44 12.90
N GLN A 691 3.91 -16.29 12.41
CA GLN A 691 4.26 -17.52 11.66
C GLN A 691 5.03 -17.21 10.35
N LYS A 692 4.62 -16.18 9.60
CA LYS A 692 5.29 -15.83 8.32
C LYS A 692 6.72 -15.35 8.52
N GLU A 693 6.92 -14.45 9.48
CA GLU A 693 8.24 -13.92 9.83
C GLU A 693 9.12 -15.03 10.45
N THR A 694 8.51 -15.94 11.22
CA THR A 694 9.17 -17.15 11.73
C THR A 694 9.71 -18.01 10.59
N ALA A 695 8.90 -18.25 9.54
CA ALA A 695 9.33 -19.01 8.37
C ALA A 695 10.49 -18.32 7.62
N GLN A 696 10.44 -16.98 7.48
CA GLN A 696 11.51 -16.21 6.86
C GLN A 696 12.83 -16.27 7.66
N ALA A 697 12.74 -16.19 8.98
CA ALA A 697 13.93 -16.33 9.85
C ALA A 697 14.53 -17.74 9.77
N LEU A 698 13.68 -18.78 9.72
CA LEU A 698 14.10 -20.17 9.60
C LEU A 698 14.88 -20.46 8.31
N ILE A 699 14.48 -19.83 7.16
CA ILE A 699 15.26 -19.94 5.92
C ILE A 699 16.69 -19.43 6.11
N LEU A 700 16.83 -18.25 6.71
CA LEU A 700 18.16 -17.65 6.92
C LEU A 700 19.00 -18.50 7.89
N LEU A 701 18.39 -18.98 8.96
CA LEU A 701 19.06 -19.87 9.90
C LEU A 701 19.52 -21.18 9.22
N ALA A 702 18.64 -21.82 8.44
CA ALA A 702 18.97 -23.05 7.73
C ALA A 702 20.10 -22.84 6.71
N ARG A 703 20.11 -21.71 5.99
CA ARG A 703 21.21 -21.37 5.07
C ARG A 703 22.53 -21.18 5.80
N ALA A 704 22.52 -20.51 6.96
CA ALA A 704 23.71 -20.34 7.79
C ALA A 704 24.22 -21.67 8.33
N GLN A 705 23.33 -22.52 8.85
CA GLN A 705 23.64 -23.87 9.31
C GLN A 705 24.27 -24.72 8.19
N ARG A 706 23.69 -24.69 6.99
CA ARG A 706 24.27 -25.34 5.82
C ARG A 706 25.69 -24.81 5.49
N GLN A 707 25.89 -23.50 5.53
CA GLN A 707 27.18 -22.89 5.24
C GLN A 707 28.25 -23.31 6.27
N LYS A 708 27.87 -23.56 7.52
CA LYS A 708 28.75 -24.11 8.57
C LYS A 708 28.97 -25.64 8.46
N GLY A 709 28.25 -26.32 7.58
CA GLY A 709 28.26 -27.78 7.50
C GLY A 709 27.36 -28.49 8.51
N ASP A 710 26.53 -27.76 9.26
CA ASP A 710 25.48 -28.33 10.11
C ASP A 710 24.26 -28.69 9.28
N TYR A 711 24.38 -29.76 8.48
CA TYR A 711 23.33 -30.24 7.59
C TYR A 711 22.12 -30.77 8.35
N ALA A 712 22.30 -31.33 9.55
CA ALA A 712 21.21 -31.84 10.37
C ALA A 712 20.35 -30.68 10.89
N GLY A 713 20.96 -29.64 11.45
CA GLY A 713 20.27 -28.42 11.86
C GLY A 713 19.57 -27.73 10.70
N ALA A 714 20.22 -27.63 9.53
CA ALA A 714 19.64 -27.05 8.34
C ALA A 714 18.34 -27.79 7.89
N LEU A 715 18.37 -29.12 7.81
CA LEU A 715 17.18 -29.93 7.49
C LEU A 715 16.08 -29.78 8.53
N GLN A 716 16.41 -29.65 9.82
CA GLN A 716 15.44 -29.38 10.88
C GLN A 716 14.78 -28.02 10.71
N SER A 717 15.55 -26.97 10.41
CA SER A 717 15.06 -25.60 10.21
C SER A 717 14.19 -25.51 8.95
N PHE A 718 14.59 -26.11 7.84
CA PHE A 718 13.75 -26.21 6.65
C PHE A 718 12.48 -27.04 6.88
N GLY A 719 12.56 -28.12 7.66
CA GLY A 719 11.39 -28.92 8.04
C GLY A 719 10.35 -28.11 8.85
N GLN A 720 10.80 -27.28 9.80
CA GLN A 720 9.93 -26.38 10.54
C GLN A 720 9.30 -25.32 9.61
N GLN A 721 10.09 -24.73 8.70
CA GLN A 721 9.58 -23.80 7.70
C GLN A 721 8.52 -24.46 6.83
N LEU A 722 8.75 -25.69 6.34
CA LEU A 722 7.82 -26.45 5.55
C LEU A 722 6.49 -26.68 6.26
N GLN A 723 6.54 -27.06 7.54
CA GLN A 723 5.34 -27.22 8.36
C GLN A 723 4.53 -25.93 8.45
N ILE A 724 5.22 -24.79 8.66
CA ILE A 724 4.57 -23.48 8.69
C ILE A 724 3.96 -23.16 7.32
N GLY A 725 4.72 -23.31 6.23
CA GLY A 725 4.23 -23.04 4.87
C GLY A 725 2.98 -23.86 4.52
N ARG A 726 2.98 -25.16 4.83
CA ARG A 726 1.81 -26.03 4.63
C ARG A 726 0.61 -25.63 5.48
N LYS A 727 0.84 -25.28 6.75
CA LYS A 727 -0.21 -24.80 7.66
C LYS A 727 -0.86 -23.50 7.13
N LEU A 728 -0.07 -22.60 6.57
CA LEU A 728 -0.53 -21.31 6.03
C LEU A 728 -1.12 -21.42 4.62
N GLY A 729 -0.93 -22.55 3.94
CA GLY A 729 -1.21 -22.67 2.51
C GLY A 729 -0.28 -21.79 1.65
N ASP A 730 0.88 -21.38 2.18
CA ASP A 730 1.85 -20.51 1.49
C ASP A 730 2.79 -21.38 0.65
N GLN A 731 2.43 -21.55 -0.62
CA GLN A 731 3.18 -22.37 -1.57
C GLN A 731 4.60 -21.83 -1.83
N SER A 732 4.82 -20.52 -1.72
CA SER A 732 6.16 -19.94 -1.84
C SER A 732 7.08 -20.42 -0.71
N GLN A 733 6.58 -20.47 0.53
CA GLN A 733 7.33 -21.01 1.67
C GLN A 733 7.57 -22.53 1.54
N VAL A 734 6.61 -23.25 0.99
CA VAL A 734 6.77 -24.71 0.71
C VAL A 734 7.88 -24.91 -0.34
N ALA A 735 7.86 -24.15 -1.44
CA ALA A 735 8.87 -24.23 -2.48
C ALA A 735 10.28 -23.96 -1.93
N LEU A 736 10.46 -22.85 -1.21
CA LEU A 736 11.77 -22.48 -0.65
C LEU A 736 12.29 -23.48 0.39
N ALA A 737 11.42 -24.05 1.23
CA ALA A 737 11.79 -25.04 2.21
C ALA A 737 12.23 -26.36 1.54
N GLN A 738 11.50 -26.79 0.56
CA GLN A 738 11.82 -28.04 -0.18
C GLN A 738 13.06 -27.87 -1.07
N GLN A 739 13.21 -26.75 -1.76
CA GLN A 739 14.45 -26.44 -2.50
C GLN A 739 15.66 -26.42 -1.57
N GLY A 740 15.55 -25.76 -0.41
CA GLY A 740 16.62 -25.72 0.59
C GLY A 740 16.97 -27.10 1.12
N SER A 741 15.95 -27.93 1.43
CA SER A 741 16.16 -29.32 1.86
C SER A 741 16.83 -30.15 0.78
N GLY A 742 16.38 -30.05 -0.47
CA GLY A 742 17.00 -30.71 -1.63
C GLY A 742 18.48 -30.35 -1.78
N THR A 743 18.81 -29.07 -1.67
CA THR A 743 20.22 -28.60 -1.76
C THR A 743 21.10 -29.18 -0.66
N VAL A 744 20.60 -29.33 0.58
CA VAL A 744 21.33 -29.96 1.68
C VAL A 744 21.53 -31.47 1.40
N LEU A 745 20.50 -32.16 0.93
CA LEU A 745 20.58 -33.59 0.60
C LEU A 745 21.55 -33.86 -0.55
N VAL A 746 21.61 -33.00 -1.55
CA VAL A 746 22.62 -33.06 -2.63
C VAL A 746 24.02 -32.89 -2.07
N ALA A 747 24.24 -31.93 -1.17
CA ALA A 747 25.54 -31.74 -0.54
C ALA A 747 25.98 -32.99 0.24
N GLN A 748 25.02 -33.75 0.81
CA GLN A 748 25.27 -35.02 1.50
C GLN A 748 25.34 -36.24 0.56
N GLY A 749 25.18 -36.07 -0.75
CA GLY A 749 25.13 -37.18 -1.72
C GLY A 749 23.87 -38.06 -1.60
N ARG A 750 22.85 -37.63 -0.89
CA ARG A 750 21.54 -38.32 -0.71
C ARG A 750 20.62 -38.03 -1.88
N LEU A 751 21.10 -38.29 -3.11
CA LEU A 751 20.44 -37.91 -4.34
C LEU A 751 19.00 -38.47 -4.50
N PRO A 752 18.73 -39.77 -4.18
CA PRO A 752 17.37 -40.29 -4.26
C PRO A 752 16.37 -39.56 -3.36
N GLU A 753 16.82 -39.05 -2.20
CA GLU A 753 15.97 -38.31 -1.25
C GLU A 753 15.81 -36.83 -1.63
N ALA A 754 16.76 -36.24 -2.35
CA ALA A 754 16.68 -34.86 -2.81
C ALA A 754 15.65 -34.67 -3.94
N LEU A 755 15.46 -35.68 -4.78
CA LEU A 755 14.58 -35.63 -5.94
C LEU A 755 13.11 -35.28 -5.61
N PRO A 756 12.44 -35.95 -4.63
CA PRO A 756 11.10 -35.57 -4.24
C PRO A 756 11.00 -34.15 -3.68
N CYS A 757 12.05 -33.66 -3.02
CA CYS A 757 12.09 -32.28 -2.51
C CYS A 757 12.02 -31.27 -3.67
N TYR A 758 12.86 -31.40 -4.68
CA TYR A 758 12.84 -30.48 -5.85
C TYR A 758 11.56 -30.59 -6.68
N ARG A 759 10.97 -31.78 -6.78
CA ARG A 759 9.67 -31.95 -7.44
C ARG A 759 8.56 -31.22 -6.71
N GLU A 760 8.48 -31.37 -5.40
CA GLU A 760 7.50 -30.63 -4.59
C GLU A 760 7.78 -29.11 -4.64
N ALA A 761 9.04 -28.69 -4.63
CA ALA A 761 9.44 -27.30 -4.81
C ALA A 761 8.93 -26.75 -6.16
N TYR A 762 9.17 -27.46 -7.25
CA TYR A 762 8.69 -27.10 -8.58
C TYR A 762 7.18 -26.93 -8.65
N GLU A 763 6.43 -27.91 -8.12
CA GLU A 763 4.96 -27.85 -8.09
C GLU A 763 4.46 -26.66 -7.26
N ALA A 764 5.06 -26.43 -6.09
CA ALA A 764 4.70 -25.33 -5.21
C ALA A 764 5.08 -23.95 -5.81
N ALA A 765 6.25 -23.83 -6.46
CA ALA A 765 6.67 -22.60 -7.14
C ALA A 765 5.73 -22.26 -8.33
N ARG A 766 5.27 -23.25 -9.07
CA ARG A 766 4.25 -23.05 -10.11
C ARG A 766 2.91 -22.60 -9.54
N GLN A 767 2.47 -23.17 -8.44
CA GLN A 767 1.23 -22.80 -7.79
C GLN A 767 1.30 -21.38 -7.18
N SER A 768 2.48 -20.94 -6.74
CA SER A 768 2.70 -19.58 -6.25
C SER A 768 2.95 -18.55 -7.37
N GLY A 769 3.07 -18.99 -8.65
CA GLY A 769 3.35 -18.11 -9.79
C GLY A 769 4.81 -17.69 -9.91
N GLU A 770 5.72 -18.34 -9.19
CA GLU A 770 7.16 -18.06 -9.19
C GLU A 770 7.85 -18.82 -10.32
N GLN A 771 7.55 -18.43 -11.57
CA GLN A 771 7.98 -19.14 -12.77
C GLN A 771 9.50 -19.37 -12.82
N GLN A 772 10.30 -18.37 -12.47
CA GLN A 772 11.76 -18.48 -12.50
C GLN A 772 12.28 -19.51 -11.47
N ASN A 773 11.71 -19.53 -10.25
CA ASN A 773 12.08 -20.51 -9.23
C ASN A 773 11.68 -21.92 -9.67
N ALA A 774 10.50 -22.09 -10.25
CA ALA A 774 10.07 -23.36 -10.81
C ALA A 774 11.03 -23.87 -11.90
N GLU A 775 11.56 -23.00 -12.76
CA GLU A 775 12.55 -23.35 -13.76
C GLU A 775 13.87 -23.82 -13.13
N TYR A 776 14.32 -23.18 -12.04
CA TYR A 776 15.52 -23.65 -11.33
C TYR A 776 15.29 -25.01 -10.66
N ASP A 777 14.14 -25.22 -9.97
CA ASP A 777 13.81 -26.50 -9.33
C ASP A 777 13.71 -27.67 -10.34
N LEU A 778 13.24 -27.35 -11.54
CA LEU A 778 13.22 -28.31 -12.67
C LEU A 778 14.62 -28.65 -13.14
N LEU A 779 15.54 -27.68 -13.23
CA LEU A 779 16.95 -27.91 -13.58
C LEU A 779 17.68 -28.68 -12.49
N ASP A 780 17.42 -28.38 -11.22
CA ASP A 780 17.98 -29.15 -10.08
C ASP A 780 17.50 -30.62 -10.14
N SER A 781 16.23 -30.86 -10.49
CA SER A 781 15.71 -32.20 -10.73
C SER A 781 16.40 -32.87 -11.89
N ALA A 782 16.64 -32.14 -12.99
CA ALA A 782 17.34 -32.67 -14.17
C ALA A 782 18.78 -33.04 -13.84
N GLU A 783 19.46 -32.24 -13.01
CA GLU A 783 20.81 -32.56 -12.53
C GLU A 783 20.82 -33.87 -11.75
N ILE A 784 19.91 -34.07 -10.81
CA ILE A 784 19.83 -35.29 -10.01
C ILE A 784 19.51 -36.50 -10.91
N TYR A 785 18.58 -36.36 -11.83
CA TYR A 785 18.25 -37.45 -12.77
C TYR A 785 19.48 -37.92 -13.53
N TRP A 786 20.29 -37.01 -14.12
CA TRP A 786 21.48 -37.44 -14.83
C TRP A 786 22.55 -38.00 -13.88
N ARG A 787 22.73 -37.44 -12.67
CA ARG A 787 23.66 -37.97 -11.67
C ARG A 787 23.28 -39.38 -11.23
N LEU A 788 21.99 -39.72 -11.17
CA LEU A 788 21.46 -41.07 -10.95
C LEU A 788 21.50 -41.98 -12.19
N GLY A 789 21.92 -41.49 -13.39
CA GLY A 789 21.91 -42.23 -14.63
C GLY A 789 20.56 -42.32 -15.34
N ARG A 790 19.57 -41.59 -14.86
CA ARG A 790 18.20 -41.52 -15.42
C ARG A 790 18.13 -40.46 -16.54
N TYR A 791 18.88 -40.72 -17.64
CA TYR A 791 19.06 -39.75 -18.74
C TYR A 791 17.78 -39.40 -19.50
N ALA A 792 16.79 -40.29 -19.57
CA ALA A 792 15.52 -40.00 -20.20
C ALA A 792 14.74 -38.94 -19.42
N ASP A 793 14.67 -39.11 -18.10
CA ASP A 793 13.96 -38.18 -17.20
C ASP A 793 14.68 -36.82 -17.16
N ALA A 794 16.03 -36.83 -17.19
CA ALA A 794 16.80 -35.57 -17.26
C ALA A 794 16.49 -34.81 -18.57
N ARG A 795 16.43 -35.50 -19.74
CA ARG A 795 16.07 -34.86 -21.01
C ARG A 795 14.64 -34.34 -21.01
N GLN A 796 13.71 -35.06 -20.39
CA GLN A 796 12.32 -34.60 -20.26
C GLN A 796 12.28 -33.33 -19.47
N ALA A 797 12.89 -33.29 -18.28
CA ALA A 797 12.91 -32.09 -17.43
C ALA A 797 13.56 -30.88 -18.13
N LEU A 798 14.70 -31.12 -18.84
CA LEU A 798 15.35 -30.08 -19.64
C LEU A 798 14.51 -29.61 -20.85
N GLY A 799 13.60 -30.45 -21.35
CA GLY A 799 12.65 -30.12 -22.43
C GLY A 799 11.46 -29.28 -21.95
N GLU A 800 11.14 -29.35 -20.68
CA GLU A 800 10.06 -28.55 -20.07
C GLU A 800 10.47 -27.10 -19.80
N VAL A 801 11.77 -26.79 -19.84
CA VAL A 801 12.26 -25.40 -19.76
C VAL A 801 11.89 -24.66 -21.04
N GLY A 802 11.04 -23.64 -20.92
CA GLY A 802 10.53 -22.89 -22.06
C GLY A 802 11.59 -22.03 -22.76
N PRO A 803 11.44 -21.76 -24.08
CA PRO A 803 12.40 -20.93 -24.83
C PRO A 803 12.40 -19.45 -24.36
N SER A 804 11.40 -19.05 -23.63
CA SER A 804 11.28 -17.72 -23.02
C SER A 804 11.95 -17.61 -21.65
N ALA A 805 12.56 -18.69 -21.16
CA ALA A 805 13.29 -18.68 -19.90
C ALA A 805 14.46 -17.68 -19.90
N SER A 806 14.85 -17.23 -18.73
CA SER A 806 15.94 -16.27 -18.60
C SER A 806 17.25 -16.84 -19.17
N ARG A 807 18.12 -15.95 -19.64
CA ARG A 807 19.45 -16.34 -20.17
C ARG A 807 20.24 -17.20 -19.17
N ALA A 808 20.15 -16.89 -17.89
CA ALA A 808 20.82 -17.65 -16.84
C ALA A 808 20.27 -19.08 -16.72
N VAL A 809 18.97 -19.26 -16.79
CA VAL A 809 18.30 -20.58 -16.79
C VAL A 809 18.71 -21.39 -18.00
N LEU A 810 18.72 -20.79 -19.19
CA LEU A 810 19.12 -21.48 -20.43
C LEU A 810 20.61 -21.87 -20.41
N ALA A 811 21.48 -21.04 -19.85
CA ALA A 811 22.90 -21.35 -19.70
C ALA A 811 23.13 -22.52 -18.72
N LEU A 812 22.39 -22.56 -17.61
CA LEU A 812 22.44 -23.68 -16.67
C LEU A 812 21.90 -24.98 -17.30
N ALA A 813 20.80 -24.91 -18.07
CA ALA A 813 20.27 -26.05 -18.80
C ALA A 813 21.30 -26.62 -19.80
N ASP A 814 22.02 -25.77 -20.54
CA ASP A 814 23.08 -26.18 -21.45
C ASP A 814 24.28 -26.75 -20.67
N GLN A 815 24.63 -26.24 -19.50
CA GLN A 815 25.67 -26.79 -18.63
C GLN A 815 25.30 -28.22 -18.18
N ILE A 816 24.04 -28.46 -17.78
CA ILE A 816 23.58 -29.80 -17.40
C ILE A 816 23.62 -30.74 -18.64
N ARG A 817 23.24 -30.27 -19.82
CA ARG A 817 23.38 -31.05 -21.07
C ARG A 817 24.84 -31.44 -21.36
N ALA A 818 25.78 -30.51 -21.14
CA ALA A 818 27.21 -30.76 -21.31
C ALA A 818 27.74 -31.82 -20.33
N ALA A 819 27.36 -31.71 -19.05
CA ALA A 819 27.74 -32.68 -18.02
C ALA A 819 27.14 -34.06 -18.29
N MET A 820 25.90 -34.11 -18.76
CA MET A 820 25.24 -35.35 -19.17
C MET A 820 25.95 -36.01 -20.38
N ALA A 821 26.34 -35.24 -21.39
CA ALA A 821 27.10 -35.74 -22.54
C ALA A 821 28.48 -36.26 -22.10
N LEU A 822 29.16 -35.58 -21.17
CA LEU A 822 30.43 -36.03 -20.59
C LEU A 822 30.28 -37.40 -19.92
N SER A 823 29.25 -37.57 -19.07
CA SER A 823 29.00 -38.82 -18.35
C SER A 823 28.65 -39.99 -19.30
N GLN A 824 28.07 -39.69 -20.46
CA GLN A 824 27.83 -40.66 -21.57
C GLN A 824 29.02 -40.88 -22.48
N ARG A 825 30.17 -40.27 -22.16
CA ARG A 825 31.42 -40.33 -22.96
C ARG A 825 31.32 -39.69 -24.33
N GLN A 826 30.40 -38.79 -24.56
CA GLN A 826 30.22 -37.98 -25.77
C GLN A 826 31.09 -36.70 -25.69
N PHE A 827 32.40 -36.87 -25.68
CA PHE A 827 33.37 -35.82 -25.31
C PHE A 827 33.34 -34.62 -26.26
N ALA A 828 33.15 -34.85 -27.57
CA ALA A 828 33.03 -33.74 -28.53
C ALA A 828 31.80 -32.86 -28.26
N ALA A 829 30.64 -33.47 -28.04
CA ALA A 829 29.41 -32.75 -27.73
C ALA A 829 29.49 -32.00 -26.36
N ALA A 830 30.09 -32.62 -25.35
CA ALA A 830 30.33 -31.99 -24.05
C ALA A 830 31.23 -30.76 -24.20
N ALA A 831 32.35 -30.86 -24.94
CA ALA A 831 33.26 -29.72 -25.14
C ALA A 831 32.61 -28.59 -25.98
N GLU A 832 31.86 -28.92 -27.04
CA GLU A 832 31.16 -27.92 -27.85
C GLU A 832 30.12 -27.16 -27.05
N THR A 833 29.26 -27.88 -26.30
CA THR A 833 28.22 -27.26 -25.47
C THR A 833 28.82 -26.39 -24.34
N SER A 834 29.90 -26.89 -23.67
CA SER A 834 30.58 -26.08 -22.66
C SER A 834 31.20 -24.81 -23.24
N ARG A 835 31.82 -24.84 -24.44
CA ARG A 835 32.31 -23.62 -25.11
C ARG A 835 31.18 -22.64 -25.42
N ARG A 836 30.03 -23.13 -25.88
CA ARG A 836 28.85 -22.29 -26.15
C ARG A 836 28.35 -21.60 -24.89
N VAL A 837 28.31 -22.28 -23.74
CA VAL A 837 28.01 -21.67 -22.44
C VAL A 837 29.03 -20.60 -22.12
N LEU A 838 30.32 -20.91 -22.15
CA LEU A 838 31.43 -19.99 -21.78
C LEU A 838 31.54 -18.76 -22.72
N ALA A 839 31.02 -18.85 -23.95
CA ALA A 839 30.97 -17.68 -24.85
C ALA A 839 29.92 -16.61 -24.46
N GLN A 840 29.07 -16.89 -23.50
CA GLN A 840 28.06 -15.94 -23.03
C GLN A 840 28.68 -15.00 -21.99
N ASN A 841 28.36 -13.70 -22.06
CA ASN A 841 28.82 -12.70 -21.09
C ASN A 841 27.87 -12.62 -19.87
N GLY A 842 28.40 -12.29 -18.69
CA GLY A 842 27.60 -12.04 -17.48
C GLY A 842 26.99 -13.30 -16.84
N LEU A 843 27.62 -14.47 -17.04
CA LEU A 843 27.22 -15.70 -16.37
C LEU A 843 27.64 -15.68 -14.90
N ASP A 844 26.86 -16.40 -14.09
CA ASP A 844 27.22 -16.70 -12.71
C ASP A 844 28.56 -17.44 -12.63
N ILE A 845 29.32 -17.14 -11.58
CA ILE A 845 30.64 -17.76 -11.34
C ILE A 845 30.51 -19.28 -11.20
N GLU A 846 29.41 -19.77 -10.62
CA GLU A 846 29.16 -21.20 -10.41
C GLU A 846 28.93 -21.94 -11.76
N VAL A 847 28.10 -21.37 -12.62
CA VAL A 847 27.86 -21.92 -13.97
C VAL A 847 29.14 -21.90 -14.79
N THR A 848 29.93 -20.83 -14.68
CA THR A 848 31.19 -20.68 -15.39
C THR A 848 32.21 -21.73 -14.91
N ALA A 849 32.32 -21.94 -13.60
CA ALA A 849 33.21 -22.93 -13.01
C ALA A 849 32.81 -24.37 -13.43
N ALA A 850 31.53 -24.70 -13.37
CA ALA A 850 31.02 -26.01 -13.79
C ALA A 850 31.23 -26.27 -15.29
N ALA A 851 31.00 -25.26 -16.13
CA ALA A 851 31.23 -25.38 -17.60
C ALA A 851 32.72 -25.56 -17.93
N ARG A 852 33.64 -24.86 -17.25
CA ARG A 852 35.08 -25.04 -17.40
C ARG A 852 35.53 -26.40 -16.93
N SER A 853 35.01 -26.92 -15.82
CA SER A 853 35.27 -28.25 -15.30
C SER A 853 34.86 -29.33 -16.32
N THR A 854 33.66 -29.22 -16.85
CA THR A 854 33.15 -30.14 -17.89
C THR A 854 33.98 -30.09 -19.19
N LEU A 855 34.34 -28.84 -19.62
CA LEU A 855 35.23 -28.67 -20.79
C LEU A 855 36.60 -29.31 -20.57
N GLY A 856 37.22 -29.07 -19.37
CA GLY A 856 38.49 -29.66 -19.03
C GLY A 856 38.50 -31.19 -19.09
N ALA A 857 37.49 -31.82 -18.46
CA ALA A 857 37.32 -33.25 -18.49
C ALA A 857 37.11 -33.81 -19.91
N ALA A 858 36.33 -33.14 -20.75
CA ALA A 858 36.08 -33.53 -22.13
C ALA A 858 37.36 -33.40 -22.99
N GLN A 859 38.14 -32.36 -22.81
CA GLN A 859 39.43 -32.14 -23.48
C GLN A 859 40.47 -33.20 -23.09
N LEU A 860 40.58 -33.54 -21.82
CA LEU A 860 41.46 -34.60 -21.32
C LEU A 860 41.10 -35.95 -21.96
N ALA A 861 39.84 -36.31 -21.96
CA ALA A 861 39.34 -37.56 -22.55
C ALA A 861 39.53 -37.60 -24.07
N SER A 862 39.60 -36.44 -24.74
CA SER A 862 39.91 -36.32 -26.17
C SER A 862 41.42 -36.24 -26.50
N GLY A 863 42.29 -36.30 -25.49
CA GLY A 863 43.75 -36.26 -25.64
C GLY A 863 44.38 -34.85 -25.59
N ALA A 864 43.59 -33.78 -25.47
CA ALA A 864 44.08 -32.39 -25.34
C ALA A 864 44.48 -32.10 -23.87
N ARG A 865 45.56 -32.77 -23.45
CA ARG A 865 45.95 -32.81 -22.01
C ARG A 865 46.28 -31.45 -21.41
N ARG A 866 47.02 -30.61 -22.19
CA ARG A 866 47.44 -29.27 -21.68
C ARG A 866 46.24 -28.31 -21.48
N GLU A 867 45.37 -28.28 -22.48
CA GLU A 867 44.18 -27.44 -22.46
C GLU A 867 43.17 -27.93 -21.38
N GLY A 868 43.02 -29.23 -21.25
CA GLY A 868 42.14 -29.83 -20.27
C GLY A 868 42.58 -29.58 -18.85
N LEU A 869 43.91 -29.68 -18.57
CA LEU A 869 44.46 -29.37 -17.26
C LEU A 869 44.29 -27.87 -16.90
N ALA A 870 44.56 -26.96 -17.86
CA ALA A 870 44.36 -25.55 -17.67
C ALA A 870 42.89 -25.20 -17.33
N ALA A 871 41.93 -25.75 -18.11
CA ALA A 871 40.50 -25.51 -17.88
C ALA A 871 40.00 -26.04 -16.51
N ALA A 872 40.48 -27.25 -16.11
CA ALA A 872 40.15 -27.81 -14.80
C ALA A 872 40.76 -27.01 -13.64
N GLY A 873 41.98 -26.49 -13.79
CA GLY A 873 42.61 -25.62 -12.82
C GLY A 873 41.91 -24.27 -12.65
N GLU A 874 41.49 -23.64 -13.78
CA GLU A 874 40.70 -22.42 -13.74
C GLU A 874 39.34 -22.66 -13.11
N ALA A 875 38.68 -23.78 -13.35
CA ALA A 875 37.41 -24.17 -12.73
C ALA A 875 37.53 -24.23 -11.20
N ALA A 876 38.58 -24.92 -10.70
CA ALA A 876 38.83 -25.03 -9.26
C ALA A 876 39.09 -23.66 -8.61
N GLN A 877 39.85 -22.78 -9.29
CA GLN A 877 40.10 -21.41 -8.80
C GLN A 877 38.83 -20.57 -8.75
N LEU A 878 37.95 -20.68 -9.76
CA LEU A 878 36.66 -19.95 -9.79
C LEU A 878 35.72 -20.47 -8.71
N ALA A 879 35.61 -21.80 -8.56
CA ALA A 879 34.78 -22.42 -7.54
C ALA A 879 35.21 -22.02 -6.11
N ALA A 880 36.50 -21.92 -5.84
CA ALA A 880 36.99 -21.46 -4.56
C ALA A 880 36.60 -20.00 -4.23
N LYS A 881 36.43 -19.16 -5.27
CA LYS A 881 35.93 -17.78 -5.11
C LYS A 881 34.41 -17.68 -4.91
N SER A 882 33.63 -18.71 -5.32
CA SER A 882 32.18 -18.71 -5.13
C SER A 882 31.74 -18.92 -3.67
N GLY A 883 32.61 -19.49 -2.85
CA GLY A 883 32.31 -19.88 -1.47
C GLY A 883 31.40 -21.11 -1.33
N THR A 884 31.04 -21.77 -2.44
CA THR A 884 30.19 -22.97 -2.46
C THR A 884 31.05 -24.22 -2.24
N GLY A 885 30.96 -24.81 -1.05
CA GLY A 885 31.82 -25.92 -0.64
C GLY A 885 31.69 -27.15 -1.53
N LEU A 886 30.46 -27.54 -1.93
CA LEU A 886 30.23 -28.67 -2.84
C LEU A 886 30.90 -28.43 -4.20
N LEU A 887 30.68 -27.27 -4.82
CA LEU A 887 31.27 -26.94 -6.13
C LEU A 887 32.80 -26.91 -6.06
N THR A 888 33.35 -26.38 -4.98
CA THR A 888 34.82 -26.35 -4.74
C THR A 888 35.40 -27.76 -4.63
N ALA A 889 34.69 -28.67 -3.94
CA ALA A 889 35.11 -30.06 -3.82
C ALA A 889 34.94 -30.83 -5.15
N ASP A 890 33.84 -30.68 -5.87
CA ASP A 890 33.57 -31.34 -7.15
C ASP A 890 34.59 -30.88 -8.22
N THR A 891 34.86 -29.56 -8.32
CA THR A 891 35.87 -29.04 -9.28
C THR A 891 37.31 -29.39 -8.84
N GLY A 892 37.55 -29.46 -7.54
CA GLY A 892 38.81 -29.94 -6.98
C GLY A 892 39.09 -31.40 -7.33
N LEU A 893 38.11 -32.27 -7.24
CA LEU A 893 38.20 -33.67 -7.68
C LEU A 893 38.44 -33.80 -9.19
N ALA A 894 37.71 -33.00 -10.00
CA ALA A 894 37.94 -32.98 -11.45
C ALA A 894 39.36 -32.47 -11.82
N HIS A 895 39.89 -31.49 -11.05
CA HIS A 895 41.26 -31.02 -11.20
C HIS A 895 42.28 -32.11 -10.79
N ALA A 896 41.99 -32.87 -9.72
CA ALA A 896 42.84 -34.02 -9.32
C ALA A 896 42.90 -35.08 -10.42
N GLU A 897 41.77 -35.42 -11.05
CA GLU A 897 41.69 -36.31 -12.21
C GLU A 897 42.54 -35.79 -13.41
N ALA A 898 42.49 -34.44 -13.63
CA ALA A 898 43.26 -33.79 -14.67
C ALA A 898 44.78 -33.84 -14.41
N LEU A 899 45.21 -33.58 -13.19
CA LEU A 899 46.60 -33.68 -12.77
C LEU A 899 47.12 -35.12 -12.92
N LEU A 900 46.31 -36.11 -12.53
CA LEU A 900 46.64 -37.52 -12.69
C LEU A 900 46.81 -37.90 -14.16
N ALA A 901 45.91 -37.43 -15.03
CA ALA A 901 45.99 -37.66 -16.48
C ALA A 901 47.22 -36.96 -17.13
N ALA A 902 47.65 -35.84 -16.56
CA ALA A 902 48.86 -35.14 -16.99
C ALA A 902 50.18 -35.75 -16.46
N GLY A 903 50.11 -36.72 -15.53
CA GLY A 903 51.25 -37.41 -14.94
C GLY A 903 51.77 -36.80 -13.64
N ASP A 904 51.13 -35.73 -13.12
CA ASP A 904 51.49 -35.15 -11.82
C ASP A 904 50.76 -35.88 -10.67
N ALA A 905 51.28 -37.06 -10.35
CA ALA A 905 50.65 -37.91 -9.34
C ALA A 905 50.67 -37.30 -7.93
N ARG A 906 51.69 -36.47 -7.62
CA ARG A 906 51.78 -35.85 -6.30
C ARG A 906 50.73 -34.79 -6.09
N ALA A 907 50.59 -33.84 -7.03
CA ALA A 907 49.58 -32.82 -6.96
C ALA A 907 48.15 -33.43 -7.07
N ALA A 908 47.97 -34.47 -7.86
CA ALA A 908 46.68 -35.20 -7.96
C ALA A 908 46.29 -35.82 -6.60
N LEU A 909 47.24 -36.44 -5.87
CA LEU A 909 46.96 -36.99 -4.56
C LEU A 909 46.54 -35.91 -3.54
N ASP A 910 47.27 -34.81 -3.50
CA ASP A 910 46.98 -33.72 -2.56
C ASP A 910 45.61 -33.10 -2.82
N ALA A 911 45.25 -32.87 -4.09
CA ALA A 911 43.94 -32.35 -4.51
C ALA A 911 42.80 -33.35 -4.25
N ALA A 912 43.01 -34.65 -4.53
CA ALA A 912 41.98 -35.69 -4.29
C ALA A 912 41.70 -35.86 -2.78
N LEU A 913 42.72 -35.83 -1.92
CA LEU A 913 42.58 -35.92 -0.46
C LEU A 913 41.93 -34.67 0.11
N ALA A 914 42.17 -33.49 -0.47
CA ALA A 914 41.50 -32.25 -0.06
C ALA A 914 39.98 -32.30 -0.36
N ALA A 915 39.58 -32.71 -1.58
CA ALA A 915 38.22 -32.92 -1.95
C ALA A 915 37.54 -34.03 -1.12
N GLY A 916 38.23 -35.17 -0.94
CA GLY A 916 37.76 -36.28 -0.11
C GLY A 916 37.46 -35.90 1.33
N ARG A 917 38.30 -35.07 1.99
CA ARG A 917 38.05 -34.57 3.34
C ARG A 917 36.73 -33.77 3.41
N TRP A 918 36.45 -32.94 2.41
CA TRP A 918 35.20 -32.19 2.38
C TRP A 918 33.98 -33.12 2.20
N PHE A 919 34.05 -34.05 1.26
CA PHE A 919 32.97 -35.03 1.02
C PHE A 919 32.70 -35.89 2.25
N ALA A 920 33.73 -36.37 2.93
CA ALA A 920 33.62 -37.12 4.18
C ALA A 920 32.96 -36.30 5.28
N GLY A 921 33.36 -35.01 5.45
CA GLY A 921 32.74 -34.09 6.39
C GLY A 921 31.28 -33.78 6.09
N ALA A 922 30.90 -33.76 4.82
CA ALA A 922 29.51 -33.59 4.38
C ALA A 922 28.71 -34.90 4.45
N GLY A 923 29.34 -36.06 4.58
CA GLY A 923 28.70 -37.37 4.46
C GLY A 923 28.38 -37.77 3.02
N ASN A 924 28.98 -37.12 2.03
CA ASN A 924 28.77 -37.35 0.61
C ASN A 924 29.56 -38.54 0.08
N GLN A 925 29.05 -39.73 0.36
CA GLN A 925 29.70 -40.98 -0.04
C GLN A 925 29.81 -41.17 -1.56
N GLU A 926 28.89 -40.57 -2.36
CA GLU A 926 28.91 -40.66 -3.83
C GLU A 926 30.18 -40.03 -4.44
N SER A 927 30.58 -38.87 -3.97
CA SER A 927 31.81 -38.20 -4.45
C SER A 927 33.06 -38.62 -3.67
N GLU A 928 32.90 -39.05 -2.41
CA GLU A 928 33.97 -39.46 -1.55
C GLU A 928 34.70 -40.73 -2.11
N TRP A 929 33.94 -41.78 -2.52
CA TRP A 929 34.60 -42.99 -3.06
C TRP A 929 35.41 -42.68 -4.32
N ARG A 930 34.95 -41.69 -5.14
CA ARG A 930 35.69 -41.24 -6.34
C ARG A 930 37.02 -40.56 -5.96
N SER A 931 37.00 -39.76 -4.94
CA SER A 931 38.18 -39.11 -4.43
C SER A 931 39.24 -40.13 -3.93
N TRP A 932 38.81 -41.16 -3.18
CA TRP A 932 39.67 -42.25 -2.77
C TRP A 932 40.20 -43.08 -3.95
N LEU A 933 39.42 -43.25 -5.00
CA LEU A 933 39.91 -43.90 -6.22
C LEU A 933 41.01 -43.09 -6.90
N VAL A 934 40.86 -41.76 -7.00
CA VAL A 934 41.94 -40.92 -7.58
C VAL A 934 43.17 -40.93 -6.71
N ALA A 935 43.04 -40.88 -5.37
CA ALA A 935 44.11 -40.99 -4.42
C ALA A 935 44.86 -42.33 -4.58
N ALA A 936 44.15 -43.46 -4.64
CA ALA A 936 44.72 -44.78 -4.83
C ALA A 936 45.49 -44.89 -6.14
N ARG A 937 44.99 -44.35 -7.24
CA ARG A 937 45.66 -44.31 -8.55
C ARG A 937 46.93 -43.46 -8.50
N ALA A 938 46.87 -42.32 -7.84
CA ALA A 938 48.04 -41.43 -7.66
C ALA A 938 49.14 -42.11 -6.83
N GLU A 939 48.78 -42.78 -5.74
CA GLU A 939 49.74 -43.54 -4.90
C GLU A 939 50.38 -44.71 -5.63
N ASN A 940 49.58 -45.41 -6.46
CA ASN A 940 50.13 -46.48 -7.31
C ASN A 940 51.18 -45.94 -8.28
N LEU A 941 50.98 -44.78 -8.89
CA LEU A 941 51.95 -44.13 -9.77
C LEU A 941 53.17 -43.61 -9.03
N LEU A 942 53.04 -43.26 -7.75
CA LEU A 942 54.13 -42.88 -6.88
C LEU A 942 54.93 -44.08 -6.30
N GLY A 943 54.47 -45.32 -6.59
CA GLY A 943 55.10 -46.56 -6.12
C GLY A 943 54.71 -47.02 -4.71
N ASP A 944 53.73 -46.39 -4.06
CA ASP A 944 53.23 -46.77 -2.73
C ASP A 944 52.02 -47.71 -2.86
N SER A 945 52.28 -48.94 -3.24
CA SER A 945 51.25 -49.97 -3.47
C SER A 945 50.48 -50.35 -2.20
N ALA A 946 51.04 -50.13 -1.02
CA ALA A 946 50.34 -50.44 0.23
C ALA A 946 49.23 -49.41 0.51
N LYS A 947 49.52 -48.12 0.39
CA LYS A 947 48.53 -47.08 0.54
C LYS A 947 47.51 -47.13 -0.55
N SER A 948 47.93 -47.32 -1.78
CA SER A 948 47.06 -47.48 -2.94
C SER A 948 45.95 -48.54 -2.70
N ARG A 949 46.32 -49.71 -2.18
CA ARG A 949 45.36 -50.77 -1.81
C ARG A 949 44.43 -50.34 -0.68
N GLY A 950 44.94 -49.70 0.36
CA GLY A 950 44.14 -49.23 1.48
C GLY A 950 43.09 -48.18 1.05
N ASP A 951 43.45 -47.25 0.17
CA ASP A 951 42.53 -46.24 -0.37
C ASP A 951 41.55 -46.85 -1.39
N ALA A 952 41.93 -47.84 -2.17
CA ALA A 952 41.05 -48.60 -3.01
C ALA A 952 39.99 -49.41 -2.21
N GLU A 953 40.41 -49.99 -1.07
CA GLU A 953 39.49 -50.66 -0.12
C GLU A 953 38.46 -49.68 0.47
N LYS A 954 38.91 -48.47 0.89
CA LYS A 954 37.97 -47.41 1.33
C LYS A 954 36.95 -47.04 0.23
N ALA A 955 37.42 -46.81 -0.99
CA ALA A 955 36.56 -46.52 -2.13
C ALA A 955 35.53 -47.65 -2.38
N SER A 956 35.94 -48.89 -2.31
CA SER A 956 35.06 -50.06 -2.47
C SER A 956 34.02 -50.15 -1.34
N GLY A 957 34.42 -49.89 -0.09
CA GLY A 957 33.57 -49.92 1.06
C GLY A 957 32.47 -48.84 0.99
N LEU A 958 32.84 -47.63 0.55
CA LEU A 958 31.90 -46.55 0.36
C LEU A 958 30.89 -46.86 -0.76
N LEU A 959 31.35 -47.42 -1.88
CA LEU A 959 30.47 -47.81 -2.96
C LEU A 959 29.49 -48.92 -2.53
N ALA A 960 29.90 -49.89 -1.74
CA ALA A 960 29.04 -50.91 -1.14
C ALA A 960 28.04 -50.31 -0.13
N SER A 961 28.44 -49.29 0.61
CA SER A 961 27.54 -48.55 1.49
C SER A 961 26.44 -47.82 0.73
N LEU A 962 26.71 -47.26 -0.44
CA LEU A 962 25.68 -46.63 -1.30
C LEU A 962 24.65 -47.67 -1.75
N GLU A 963 25.06 -48.90 -2.09
CA GLU A 963 24.16 -50.00 -2.46
C GLU A 963 23.15 -50.32 -1.33
N GLN A 964 23.58 -50.22 -0.09
CA GLN A 964 22.70 -50.45 1.06
C GLN A 964 21.78 -49.28 1.38
N LYS A 965 22.17 -48.06 1.02
CA LYS A 965 21.44 -46.86 1.35
C LYS A 965 20.44 -46.42 0.30
N TRP A 966 20.76 -46.68 -0.97
CA TRP A 966 19.93 -46.33 -2.10
C TRP A 966 18.97 -47.45 -2.43
N ASP A 967 17.80 -47.14 -3.01
CA ASP A 967 16.95 -48.17 -3.57
C ASP A 967 17.62 -48.85 -4.78
N ALA A 968 17.23 -50.08 -5.02
CA ALA A 968 17.88 -50.95 -6.02
C ALA A 968 17.89 -50.38 -7.44
N ASP A 969 16.81 -49.66 -7.83
CA ASP A 969 16.68 -49.07 -9.15
C ASP A 969 17.62 -47.89 -9.34
N ASN A 970 17.65 -46.95 -8.38
CA ASN A 970 18.57 -45.79 -8.44
C ASN A 970 20.04 -46.23 -8.37
N TYR A 971 20.41 -47.21 -7.53
CA TYR A 971 21.76 -47.73 -7.51
C TYR A 971 22.16 -48.41 -8.80
N LYS A 972 21.25 -49.22 -9.40
CA LYS A 972 21.45 -49.88 -10.67
C LYS A 972 21.63 -48.90 -11.84
N THR A 973 20.77 -47.85 -11.91
CA THR A 973 20.91 -46.83 -12.97
C THR A 973 22.19 -46.02 -12.83
N TYR A 974 22.57 -45.65 -11.62
CA TYR A 974 23.83 -44.98 -11.29
C TYR A 974 25.06 -45.80 -11.72
N THR A 975 25.12 -47.06 -11.30
CA THR A 975 26.24 -47.94 -11.64
C THR A 975 26.26 -48.36 -13.11
N SER A 976 25.18 -48.18 -13.86
CA SER A 976 25.10 -48.39 -15.30
C SER A 976 25.62 -47.20 -16.13
N ARG A 977 25.90 -46.06 -15.51
CA ARG A 977 26.49 -44.90 -16.18
C ARG A 977 27.83 -45.29 -16.80
N PRO A 978 28.12 -44.89 -18.07
CA PRO A 978 29.38 -45.27 -18.74
C PRO A 978 30.64 -44.77 -18.00
N ASP A 979 30.60 -43.57 -17.42
CA ASP A 979 31.70 -43.02 -16.64
C ASP A 979 31.92 -43.79 -15.32
N ILE A 980 30.84 -44.14 -14.63
CA ILE A 980 30.92 -44.90 -13.36
C ILE A 980 31.40 -46.35 -13.64
N GLN A 981 30.96 -46.99 -14.73
CA GLN A 981 31.45 -48.29 -15.10
C GLN A 981 32.97 -48.29 -15.35
N ASP A 982 33.48 -47.20 -15.95
CA ASP A 982 34.89 -47.05 -16.20
C ASP A 982 35.69 -46.89 -14.87
N LEU A 983 35.19 -46.02 -13.96
CA LEU A 983 35.80 -45.86 -12.64
C LEU A 983 35.78 -47.15 -11.81
N ARG A 984 34.69 -47.93 -11.89
CA ARG A 984 34.59 -49.25 -11.25
C ARG A 984 35.62 -50.27 -11.81
N ARG A 985 35.87 -50.26 -13.11
CA ARG A 985 36.91 -51.11 -13.72
C ARG A 985 38.30 -50.71 -13.25
N GLN A 986 38.55 -49.39 -13.16
CA GLN A 986 39.82 -48.87 -12.61
C GLN A 986 39.99 -49.27 -11.14
N LEU A 987 38.92 -49.18 -10.32
CA LEU A 987 38.95 -49.60 -8.92
C LEU A 987 39.28 -51.13 -8.79
N ALA A 988 38.60 -51.95 -9.61
CA ALA A 988 38.85 -53.38 -9.60
C ALA A 988 40.29 -53.76 -10.01
N SER A 989 40.91 -53.02 -10.95
CA SER A 989 42.28 -53.27 -11.38
C SER A 989 43.32 -53.00 -10.25
N LEU A 990 43.04 -52.05 -9.34
CA LEU A 990 43.92 -51.76 -8.20
C LEU A 990 43.83 -52.83 -7.09
N ALA A 991 42.67 -53.45 -6.93
CA ALA A 991 42.46 -54.53 -5.96
C ALA A 991 43.14 -55.89 -6.38
N VAL A 992 43.41 -56.09 -7.69
CA VAL A 992 43.97 -57.32 -8.23
C VAL A 992 45.52 -57.34 -8.34
N VAL A 993 46.17 -56.16 -8.20
CA VAL A 993 47.67 -56.12 -8.26
C VAL A 993 48.23 -56.74 -6.96
N ARG A 994 48.67 -58.00 -7.10
CA ARG A 994 49.31 -58.80 -6.05
C ARG A 994 50.75 -58.33 -5.78
#